data_57a25f2382b95fdaefde163f2cd3713e
#
_entry.id   57a25f2382b95fdaefde163f2cd3713e
#
_cell.length_a   1.000
_cell.length_b   1.000
_cell.length_c   1.000
_cell.angle_alpha   90.00
_cell.angle_beta   90.00
_cell.angle_gamma   90.00
#
_symmetry.space_group_name_H-M   'P 1'
#
loop_
_entity.id
_entity.type
_entity.pdbx_description
1 polymer ?
#
loop_
_entity_poly.entity_id
_entity_poly.type
_entity_poly.pdbx_seq_one_letter_code
_entity_poly.pdbx_strand_id
1 'polypeptide(L)'
;MATYNKETFKRLFQSKFNLSKWQMLLQDYFHADKVRVNAEVLDEDAEDRKGYFLGSMTTQDNYELGFFYYEMEDGSVLRRKVGLRNLIRPYLGYGFDAALAVFNDGTNWRLSLICDLKEDATSTKRFTYVFGDEKAYYKTPVSRFVDLQKKSNEFLEIKKAFSVEALSDDFFAAYRRQYAEFVKFLTGKEYVKKGNKWVEQETGEPDVQYFTSFKEDDKLVRDYIKKMMGRIVFLYFLQSKGWLAGNLHYMHDLFYDASDEVKEDFLDKVLEPMFFGLLNTKPEDRSSAPLVNGVGVKYIPNADKIPYLNGGLFQQEKIDEVESVFPAGMFQSLFDFFDSYNFTIDENDPNDAEVGVDPEMLGKIFENLLEDNKDKGAFYTPKEIVRYMCQESLTAYLQTGIDDAEVKEHIANFVKTNDVEELGGASSELAMSIDQKLIDVKICDPAIGSGAFPMGLLRELYACRKSIEIFEEDNAADIKRHIIQNNIYGVDIEKGAVDIARLRFWLALIIDEKEPMPLPNLDFKIMQGNSLLESYKGVDLDVTSKKLKTGKDTKKTRGVLSLGFEETDVQKIIQDLVKSYFSITDHTLRAQRRQQIDKYVKDYIKVCAEGNHEVQDAVDELEIPNDQFFLWHTYFADVFEQGGFDIVIGNPPYISAPAQVANEGLALQRDRIVQCGYYETLYQKWDLYVPFMERGLKMLNKGGSFSMIVPFPLSNQLYGKKFRKWVWDNYRVSEIVDLNGTKIFDNATVSNLILFAQNSISNGKVIISNINEEKEIFHVFEQEYCNLIQDESKLVWNFTKDERSKNQHSSMLTLGDYCYISVGMVLNADEKTAKGEFAKEDLISNIKDSLHPREYVESKDIGRYIIKNERYLEYDTERCPNKLRRPTFRELTIALYRYQA
;
A
#
# COMPACT_ATOMS: atom_id res chain seq x y z
N MET A 1 -26.90 -9.25 -37.94
CA MET A 1 -26.04 -8.49 -36.97
C MET A 1 -24.64 -9.03 -37.08
N ALA A 2 -23.65 -8.21 -37.33
CA ALA A 2 -22.26 -8.62 -37.29
C ALA A 2 -21.93 -9.07 -35.84
N THR A 3 -21.46 -10.29 -35.68
CA THR A 3 -21.10 -10.79 -34.36
C THR A 3 -19.68 -10.31 -34.02
N TYR A 4 -19.57 -9.37 -33.11
CA TYR A 4 -18.28 -8.88 -32.62
C TYR A 4 -17.72 -9.89 -31.61
N ASN A 5 -16.79 -10.73 -32.03
CA ASN A 5 -16.11 -11.73 -31.22
C ASN A 5 -14.69 -11.26 -30.84
N LYS A 6 -14.00 -12.07 -30.06
CA LYS A 6 -12.62 -11.78 -29.64
C LYS A 6 -11.67 -11.46 -30.78
N GLU A 7 -11.76 -12.24 -31.89
CA GLU A 7 -10.89 -12.07 -33.04
C GLU A 7 -11.21 -10.79 -33.81
N THR A 8 -12.49 -10.42 -33.90
CA THR A 8 -12.93 -9.19 -34.55
C THR A 8 -12.41 -7.96 -33.81
N PHE A 9 -12.54 -7.93 -32.48
CA PHE A 9 -12.01 -6.85 -31.67
C PHE A 9 -10.47 -6.82 -31.68
N LYS A 10 -9.80 -7.98 -31.61
CA LYS A 10 -8.34 -8.04 -31.72
C LYS A 10 -7.84 -7.38 -32.99
N ARG A 11 -8.41 -7.77 -34.15
CA ARG A 11 -8.05 -7.16 -35.45
C ARG A 11 -8.34 -5.67 -35.50
N LEU A 12 -9.46 -5.21 -34.92
CA LEU A 12 -9.79 -3.80 -34.85
C LEU A 12 -8.75 -3.01 -34.07
N PHE A 13 -8.40 -3.47 -32.85
CA PHE A 13 -7.49 -2.78 -31.94
C PHE A 13 -6.03 -2.80 -32.39
N GLN A 14 -5.61 -3.86 -33.08
CA GLN A 14 -4.27 -3.97 -33.68
C GLN A 14 -4.10 -3.23 -35.00
N SER A 15 -5.20 -2.77 -35.64
CA SER A 15 -5.13 -2.05 -36.89
C SER A 15 -5.08 -0.55 -36.71
N LYS A 16 -4.53 0.15 -37.72
CA LYS A 16 -4.69 1.60 -37.87
C LYS A 16 -6.17 1.97 -37.83
N PHE A 17 -6.49 3.13 -37.29
CA PHE A 17 -7.86 3.61 -37.18
C PHE A 17 -8.51 3.74 -38.55
N ASN A 18 -9.78 3.36 -38.63
CA ASN A 18 -10.60 3.54 -39.82
C ASN A 18 -11.99 4.08 -39.45
N LEU A 19 -12.26 5.31 -39.82
CA LEU A 19 -13.48 6.03 -39.47
C LEU A 19 -14.76 5.30 -39.85
N SER A 20 -14.83 4.75 -41.09
CA SER A 20 -16.03 4.06 -41.55
C SER A 20 -16.31 2.78 -40.76
N LYS A 21 -15.26 2.00 -40.43
CA LYS A 21 -15.42 0.81 -39.59
C LYS A 21 -15.85 1.19 -38.17
N TRP A 22 -15.36 2.33 -37.67
CA TRP A 22 -15.73 2.84 -36.34
C TRP A 22 -17.20 3.28 -36.33
N GLN A 23 -17.67 4.02 -37.33
CA GLN A 23 -19.08 4.40 -37.44
C GLN A 23 -19.99 3.17 -37.50
N MET A 24 -19.61 2.13 -38.28
CA MET A 24 -20.33 0.85 -38.28
C MET A 24 -20.39 0.18 -36.90
N LEU A 25 -19.29 0.20 -36.15
CA LEU A 25 -19.25 -0.33 -34.79
C LEU A 25 -20.16 0.46 -33.84
N LEU A 26 -20.20 1.78 -33.94
CA LEU A 26 -21.13 2.60 -33.16
C LEU A 26 -22.60 2.21 -33.44
N GLN A 27 -22.96 1.95 -34.68
CA GLN A 27 -24.31 1.52 -35.05
C GLN A 27 -24.62 0.08 -34.63
N ASP A 28 -23.73 -0.85 -34.95
CA ASP A 28 -24.01 -2.28 -34.84
C ASP A 28 -23.78 -2.81 -33.41
N TYR A 29 -22.76 -2.30 -32.74
CA TYR A 29 -22.32 -2.79 -31.42
C TYR A 29 -22.90 -1.98 -30.26
N PHE A 30 -22.82 -0.63 -30.31
CA PHE A 30 -23.40 0.25 -29.31
C PHE A 30 -24.90 0.54 -29.56
N HIS A 31 -25.45 0.09 -30.70
CA HIS A 31 -26.84 0.34 -31.11
C HIS A 31 -27.19 1.85 -31.13
N ALA A 32 -26.22 2.68 -31.50
CA ALA A 32 -26.41 4.12 -31.57
C ALA A 32 -27.35 4.49 -32.76
N ASP A 33 -28.45 5.14 -32.43
CA ASP A 33 -29.52 5.50 -33.34
C ASP A 33 -29.28 6.83 -34.09
N LYS A 34 -28.38 7.67 -33.58
CA LYS A 34 -28.10 9.01 -34.10
C LYS A 34 -26.70 9.14 -34.69
N VAL A 35 -26.14 8.10 -35.29
CA VAL A 35 -24.82 8.18 -35.94
C VAL A 35 -24.94 8.83 -37.33
N ARG A 36 -24.12 9.87 -37.54
CA ARG A 36 -24.10 10.65 -38.81
C ARG A 36 -23.21 9.93 -39.82
N VAL A 37 -23.72 9.81 -41.07
CA VAL A 37 -22.93 9.28 -42.19
C VAL A 37 -21.83 10.26 -42.58
N ASN A 38 -22.16 11.57 -42.62
CA ASN A 38 -21.21 12.64 -42.85
C ASN A 38 -20.94 13.29 -41.49
N ALA A 39 -19.71 13.17 -40.98
CA ALA A 39 -19.29 13.78 -39.73
C ALA A 39 -19.39 15.31 -39.80
N GLU A 40 -19.85 15.95 -38.73
CA GLU A 40 -19.89 17.40 -38.59
C GLU A 40 -18.52 17.90 -38.13
N VAL A 41 -17.95 18.87 -38.82
CA VAL A 41 -16.66 19.47 -38.52
C VAL A 41 -16.82 20.41 -37.33
N LEU A 42 -15.95 20.28 -36.32
CA LEU A 42 -15.99 21.06 -35.07
C LEU A 42 -14.92 22.17 -35.02
N ASP A 43 -13.70 21.87 -35.47
CA ASP A 43 -12.52 22.74 -35.35
C ASP A 43 -11.97 23.08 -36.76
N GLU A 44 -12.64 23.98 -37.49
CA GLU A 44 -12.23 24.33 -38.87
C GLU A 44 -10.92 25.15 -38.90
N ASP A 45 -10.63 25.92 -37.82
CA ASP A 45 -9.52 26.87 -37.78
C ASP A 45 -8.29 26.38 -37.00
N ALA A 46 -8.26 25.13 -36.48
CA ALA A 46 -7.14 24.61 -35.75
C ALA A 46 -6.07 24.05 -36.69
N GLU A 47 -4.81 24.51 -36.54
CA GLU A 47 -3.68 24.10 -37.40
C GLU A 47 -3.16 22.69 -37.00
N ASP A 48 -3.26 22.30 -35.70
CA ASP A 48 -2.68 21.07 -35.15
C ASP A 48 -3.64 19.89 -35.04
N ARG A 49 -4.92 20.06 -35.42
CA ARG A 49 -5.96 19.02 -35.33
C ARG A 49 -7.17 19.31 -36.16
N LYS A 50 -7.96 18.24 -36.44
CA LYS A 50 -9.31 18.37 -37.04
C LYS A 50 -10.29 17.58 -36.18
N GLY A 51 -11.31 18.26 -35.67
CA GLY A 51 -12.35 17.67 -34.84
C GLY A 51 -13.62 17.37 -35.58
N TYR A 52 -14.29 16.26 -35.31
CA TYR A 52 -15.53 15.81 -35.91
C TYR A 52 -16.50 15.28 -34.86
N PHE A 53 -17.76 15.68 -34.97
CA PHE A 53 -18.87 15.08 -34.24
C PHE A 53 -19.52 13.98 -35.08
N LEU A 54 -19.56 12.76 -34.58
CA LEU A 54 -20.04 11.57 -35.27
C LEU A 54 -21.50 11.24 -34.97
N GLY A 55 -22.09 11.82 -33.92
CA GLY A 55 -23.44 11.52 -33.49
C GLY A 55 -23.53 11.25 -31.97
N SER A 56 -24.65 10.72 -31.54
CA SER A 56 -24.91 10.39 -30.15
C SER A 56 -25.82 9.16 -29.97
N MET A 57 -25.97 8.73 -28.73
CA MET A 57 -26.98 7.77 -28.30
C MET A 57 -27.50 8.10 -26.90
N THR A 58 -28.75 7.70 -26.65
CA THR A 58 -29.31 7.70 -25.31
C THR A 58 -29.16 6.28 -24.75
N THR A 59 -28.52 6.14 -23.60
CA THR A 59 -28.37 4.83 -22.93
C THR A 59 -29.67 4.37 -22.29
N GLN A 60 -29.76 3.09 -21.89
CA GLN A 60 -31.00 2.54 -21.27
C GLN A 60 -31.31 3.18 -19.91
N ASP A 61 -30.30 3.68 -19.20
CA ASP A 61 -30.41 4.44 -17.96
C ASP A 61 -30.51 5.97 -18.18
N ASN A 62 -30.86 6.39 -19.42
CA ASN A 62 -31.14 7.77 -19.84
C ASN A 62 -29.99 8.78 -19.81
N TYR A 63 -28.74 8.33 -19.96
CA TYR A 63 -27.61 9.23 -20.17
C TYR A 63 -27.41 9.49 -21.68
N GLU A 64 -27.10 10.76 -22.03
CA GLU A 64 -26.74 11.13 -23.40
C GLU A 64 -25.23 10.99 -23.62
N LEU A 65 -24.84 10.06 -24.50
CA LEU A 65 -23.44 9.77 -24.85
C LEU A 65 -23.10 10.31 -26.23
N GLY A 66 -22.19 11.31 -26.30
CA GLY A 66 -21.73 11.89 -27.57
C GLY A 66 -20.53 11.12 -28.15
N PHE A 67 -20.44 11.05 -29.48
CA PHE A 67 -19.35 10.40 -30.21
C PHE A 67 -18.52 11.42 -30.99
N PHE A 68 -17.20 11.44 -30.67
CA PHE A 68 -16.26 12.41 -31.25
C PHE A 68 -15.05 11.72 -31.87
N TYR A 69 -14.47 12.35 -32.88
CA TYR A 69 -13.29 11.93 -33.58
C TYR A 69 -12.36 13.14 -33.82
N TYR A 70 -11.07 12.97 -33.53
CA TYR A 70 -10.05 13.98 -33.77
C TYR A 70 -8.89 13.38 -34.56
N GLU A 71 -8.52 14.03 -35.67
CA GLU A 71 -7.25 13.81 -36.36
C GLU A 71 -6.19 14.70 -35.71
N MET A 72 -5.11 14.11 -35.28
CA MET A 72 -4.01 14.75 -34.57
C MET A 72 -2.73 14.70 -35.40
N GLU A 73 -1.75 15.54 -35.12
CA GLU A 73 -0.42 15.45 -35.71
C GLU A 73 0.26 14.10 -35.41
N ASP A 74 1.11 13.63 -36.36
CA ASP A 74 1.83 12.36 -36.23
C ASP A 74 2.65 12.26 -34.94
N GLY A 75 2.53 11.14 -34.22
CA GLY A 75 3.17 10.87 -32.94
C GLY A 75 2.62 11.67 -31.74
N SER A 76 1.58 12.50 -31.93
CA SER A 76 1.02 13.34 -30.87
C SER A 76 0.13 12.58 -29.89
N VAL A 77 -0.52 11.48 -30.31
CA VAL A 77 -1.47 10.70 -29.50
C VAL A 77 -0.78 10.05 -28.30
N LEU A 78 0.47 9.61 -28.42
CA LEU A 78 1.22 9.04 -27.31
C LEU A 78 1.81 10.11 -26.37
N ARG A 79 2.09 11.32 -26.86
CA ARG A 79 2.77 12.38 -26.12
C ARG A 79 1.82 13.35 -25.41
N ARG A 80 0.68 13.72 -26.04
CA ARG A 80 -0.27 14.70 -25.51
C ARG A 80 -1.35 13.98 -24.66
N LYS A 81 -1.25 14.09 -23.35
CA LYS A 81 -2.20 13.43 -22.45
C LYS A 81 -3.27 14.38 -21.90
N VAL A 82 -2.89 15.48 -21.30
CA VAL A 82 -3.80 16.41 -20.60
C VAL A 82 -4.67 17.25 -21.57
N GLY A 83 -4.15 17.60 -22.75
CA GLY A 83 -4.87 18.45 -23.70
C GLY A 83 -6.12 17.80 -24.32
N LEU A 84 -6.16 16.46 -24.43
CA LEU A 84 -7.23 15.74 -25.13
C LEU A 84 -8.58 15.80 -24.41
N ARG A 85 -8.59 15.80 -23.09
CA ARG A 85 -9.79 15.97 -22.25
C ARG A 85 -10.42 17.34 -22.46
N ASN A 86 -9.59 18.37 -22.55
CA ASN A 86 -10.05 19.74 -22.69
C ASN A 86 -10.73 20.00 -24.04
N LEU A 87 -10.46 19.18 -25.07
CA LEU A 87 -11.16 19.27 -26.36
C LEU A 87 -12.63 18.85 -26.27
N ILE A 88 -12.95 17.94 -25.38
CA ILE A 88 -14.31 17.39 -25.20
C ILE A 88 -15.09 18.14 -24.13
N ARG A 89 -14.40 18.66 -23.10
CA ARG A 89 -15.03 19.34 -21.97
C ARG A 89 -16.09 20.38 -22.32
N PRO A 90 -15.94 21.23 -23.36
CA PRO A 90 -16.95 22.21 -23.71
C PRO A 90 -18.31 21.63 -24.14
N TYR A 91 -18.34 20.35 -24.57
CA TYR A 91 -19.55 19.66 -25.00
C TYR A 91 -20.29 18.94 -23.87
N LEU A 92 -19.61 18.71 -22.72
CA LEU A 92 -20.21 18.09 -21.55
C LEU A 92 -21.02 19.13 -20.75
N GLY A 93 -22.15 18.70 -20.19
CA GLY A 93 -23.04 19.55 -19.41
C GLY A 93 -24.03 20.41 -20.19
N TYR A 94 -23.79 20.67 -21.50
CA TYR A 94 -24.70 21.43 -22.36
C TYR A 94 -25.50 20.57 -23.34
N GLY A 95 -25.18 19.27 -23.46
CA GLY A 95 -25.88 18.38 -24.36
C GLY A 95 -25.57 16.92 -24.18
N PHE A 96 -24.47 16.60 -23.50
CA PHE A 96 -24.02 15.23 -23.23
C PHE A 96 -23.59 15.07 -21.79
N ASP A 97 -23.95 13.92 -21.18
CA ASP A 97 -23.49 13.51 -19.85
C ASP A 97 -22.09 12.88 -19.92
N ALA A 98 -21.78 12.27 -21.07
CA ALA A 98 -20.49 11.66 -21.34
C ALA A 98 -20.17 11.69 -22.85
N ALA A 99 -18.91 11.44 -23.17
CA ALA A 99 -18.43 11.35 -24.54
C ALA A 99 -17.51 10.12 -24.73
N LEU A 100 -17.68 9.43 -25.84
CA LEU A 100 -16.76 8.43 -26.35
C LEU A 100 -15.98 9.06 -27.51
N ALA A 101 -14.71 9.40 -27.25
CA ALA A 101 -13.86 10.12 -28.17
C ALA A 101 -12.70 9.28 -28.70
N VAL A 102 -12.47 9.35 -30.02
CA VAL A 102 -11.30 8.76 -30.67
C VAL A 102 -10.34 9.88 -31.05
N PHE A 103 -9.06 9.72 -30.71
CA PHE A 103 -7.95 10.57 -31.12
C PHE A 103 -6.98 9.73 -31.93
N ASN A 104 -6.65 10.15 -33.15
CA ASN A 104 -5.84 9.36 -34.10
C ASN A 104 -4.74 10.23 -34.72
N ASP A 105 -3.49 9.75 -34.70
CA ASP A 105 -2.34 10.41 -35.32
C ASP A 105 -1.82 9.69 -36.56
N GLY A 106 -2.63 8.78 -37.12
CA GLY A 106 -2.27 8.00 -38.30
C GLY A 106 -1.47 6.73 -38.02
N THR A 107 -0.80 6.65 -36.89
CA THR A 107 -0.06 5.46 -36.43
C THR A 107 -0.77 4.79 -35.28
N ASN A 108 -1.04 5.53 -34.23
CA ASN A 108 -1.76 5.08 -33.03
C ASN A 108 -3.09 5.81 -32.88
N TRP A 109 -4.01 5.22 -32.15
CA TRP A 109 -5.26 5.87 -31.81
C TRP A 109 -5.70 5.56 -30.37
N ARG A 110 -6.30 6.55 -29.74
CA ARG A 110 -6.85 6.46 -28.38
C ARG A 110 -8.37 6.42 -28.42
N LEU A 111 -8.96 5.53 -27.65
CA LEU A 111 -10.39 5.51 -27.36
C LEU A 111 -10.61 5.95 -25.91
N SER A 112 -11.21 7.10 -25.73
CA SER A 112 -11.42 7.71 -24.42
C SER A 112 -12.90 7.79 -24.08
N LEU A 113 -13.28 7.33 -22.88
CA LEU A 113 -14.55 7.66 -22.24
C LEU A 113 -14.32 8.86 -21.33
N ILE A 114 -15.01 9.97 -21.61
CA ILE A 114 -14.89 11.23 -20.87
C ILE A 114 -16.27 11.56 -20.27
N CYS A 115 -16.37 11.71 -18.96
CA CYS A 115 -17.64 11.97 -18.29
C CYS A 115 -17.49 13.04 -17.22
N ASP A 116 -18.58 13.84 -17.06
CA ASP A 116 -18.73 14.84 -16.03
C ASP A 116 -20.05 14.53 -15.30
N LEU A 117 -20.00 13.63 -14.33
CA LEU A 117 -21.17 13.23 -13.58
C LEU A 117 -21.35 14.21 -12.40
N LYS A 118 -22.53 14.83 -12.32
CA LYS A 118 -22.88 15.82 -11.28
C LYS A 118 -22.80 15.29 -9.85
N GLU A 119 -22.72 13.98 -9.67
CA GLU A 119 -22.57 13.30 -8.37
C GLU A 119 -21.11 13.30 -7.87
N ASP A 120 -20.14 13.47 -8.76
CA ASP A 120 -18.72 13.61 -8.42
C ASP A 120 -18.38 15.11 -8.32
N ALA A 121 -18.24 15.65 -7.14
CA ALA A 121 -17.97 17.09 -6.87
C ALA A 121 -16.61 17.60 -7.42
N THR A 122 -15.84 16.76 -8.14
CA THR A 122 -14.51 17.08 -8.64
C THR A 122 -14.34 16.68 -10.10
N SER A 123 -14.10 17.66 -10.95
CA SER A 123 -13.55 17.60 -12.32
C SER A 123 -13.91 16.42 -13.26
N THR A 124 -14.07 16.74 -14.54
CA THR A 124 -14.29 15.79 -15.67
C THR A 124 -13.28 14.65 -15.65
N LYS A 125 -13.76 13.40 -15.63
CA LYS A 125 -12.92 12.18 -15.67
C LYS A 125 -12.74 11.66 -17.08
N ARG A 126 -11.54 11.16 -17.42
CA ARG A 126 -11.21 10.50 -18.68
C ARG A 126 -10.56 9.14 -18.43
N PHE A 127 -11.10 8.10 -19.06
CA PHE A 127 -10.54 6.76 -19.09
C PHE A 127 -10.19 6.38 -20.52
N THR A 128 -8.99 5.89 -20.76
CA THR A 128 -8.46 5.76 -22.13
C THR A 128 -7.82 4.41 -22.39
N TYR A 129 -8.08 3.83 -23.57
CA TYR A 129 -7.30 2.77 -24.20
C TYR A 129 -6.47 3.33 -25.36
N VAL A 130 -5.26 2.79 -25.56
CA VAL A 130 -4.39 3.10 -26.71
C VAL A 130 -4.31 1.88 -27.61
N PHE A 131 -4.48 2.10 -28.93
CA PHE A 131 -4.58 1.08 -29.95
C PHE A 131 -3.71 1.39 -31.17
N GLY A 132 -3.62 0.45 -32.13
CA GLY A 132 -2.96 0.63 -33.42
C GLY A 132 -1.64 -0.12 -33.57
N ASP A 133 -1.09 -0.64 -32.49
CA ASP A 133 0.14 -1.44 -32.53
C ASP A 133 -0.16 -2.90 -32.89
N GLU A 134 0.39 -3.36 -34.02
CA GLU A 134 0.15 -4.70 -34.57
C GLU A 134 0.75 -5.81 -33.68
N LYS A 135 1.78 -5.50 -32.89
CA LYS A 135 2.45 -6.45 -31.97
C LYS A 135 1.79 -6.51 -30.59
N ALA A 136 1.02 -5.50 -30.20
CA ALA A 136 0.41 -5.46 -28.89
C ALA A 136 -0.72 -6.49 -28.73
N TYR A 137 -0.78 -7.09 -27.53
CA TYR A 137 -1.78 -8.09 -27.18
C TYR A 137 -2.89 -7.45 -26.33
N TYR A 138 -3.95 -7.00 -26.96
CA TYR A 138 -5.03 -6.26 -26.32
C TYR A 138 -6.04 -7.18 -25.61
N LYS A 139 -5.59 -8.01 -24.67
CA LYS A 139 -6.44 -8.97 -23.96
C LYS A 139 -7.54 -8.27 -23.15
N THR A 140 -7.19 -7.24 -22.41
CA THR A 140 -8.11 -6.51 -21.52
C THR A 140 -9.23 -5.83 -22.30
N PRO A 141 -8.99 -4.90 -23.23
CA PRO A 141 -10.06 -4.26 -23.98
C PRO A 141 -10.88 -5.26 -24.79
N VAL A 142 -10.25 -6.28 -25.40
CA VAL A 142 -10.98 -7.33 -26.12
C VAL A 142 -11.94 -8.08 -25.20
N SER A 143 -11.52 -8.47 -24.01
CA SER A 143 -12.38 -9.17 -23.04
C SER A 143 -13.53 -8.28 -22.59
N ARG A 144 -13.22 -7.01 -22.22
CA ARG A 144 -14.20 -6.04 -21.74
C ARG A 144 -15.28 -5.73 -22.77
N PHE A 145 -14.90 -5.51 -24.01
CA PHE A 145 -15.89 -5.22 -25.08
C PHE A 145 -16.70 -6.47 -25.43
N VAL A 146 -16.12 -7.68 -25.42
CA VAL A 146 -16.90 -8.92 -25.58
C VAL A 146 -17.89 -9.13 -24.45
N ASP A 147 -17.52 -8.80 -23.21
CA ASP A 147 -18.42 -8.95 -22.07
C ASP A 147 -19.51 -7.86 -22.03
N LEU A 148 -19.17 -6.62 -22.42
CA LEU A 148 -20.15 -5.54 -22.57
C LEU A 148 -21.28 -5.90 -23.57
N GLN A 149 -20.96 -6.61 -24.66
CA GLN A 149 -21.96 -7.06 -25.63
C GLN A 149 -23.05 -7.98 -25.04
N LYS A 150 -22.74 -8.66 -23.92
CA LYS A 150 -23.68 -9.58 -23.26
C LYS A 150 -24.56 -8.88 -22.22
N LYS A 151 -24.31 -7.60 -21.97
CA LYS A 151 -24.95 -6.82 -20.92
C LYS A 151 -25.93 -5.79 -21.51
N SER A 152 -26.67 -5.12 -20.63
CA SER A 152 -27.51 -3.99 -21.01
C SER A 152 -26.65 -2.80 -21.51
N ASN A 153 -27.23 -2.02 -22.39
CA ASN A 153 -26.58 -0.81 -22.93
C ASN A 153 -26.78 0.38 -21.96
N GLU A 154 -26.44 0.15 -20.69
CA GLU A 154 -26.46 1.16 -19.63
C GLU A 154 -25.11 1.87 -19.54
N PHE A 155 -25.13 3.15 -19.23
CA PHE A 155 -23.90 3.94 -19.07
C PHE A 155 -22.97 3.35 -18.02
N LEU A 156 -23.52 2.85 -16.90
CA LEU A 156 -22.74 2.21 -15.85
C LEU A 156 -21.94 0.99 -16.33
N GLU A 157 -22.52 0.17 -17.24
CA GLU A 157 -21.82 -1.00 -17.81
C GLU A 157 -20.76 -0.57 -18.82
N ILE A 158 -21.00 0.51 -19.59
CA ILE A 158 -19.97 1.13 -20.45
C ILE A 158 -18.82 1.66 -19.59
N LYS A 159 -19.10 2.40 -18.51
CA LYS A 159 -18.09 2.90 -17.57
C LYS A 159 -17.25 1.77 -16.95
N LYS A 160 -17.87 0.65 -16.58
CA LYS A 160 -17.17 -0.55 -16.08
C LYS A 160 -16.21 -1.15 -17.10
N ALA A 161 -16.52 -1.08 -18.40
CA ALA A 161 -15.63 -1.57 -19.45
C ALA A 161 -14.31 -0.77 -19.54
N PHE A 162 -14.29 0.46 -19.04
CA PHE A 162 -13.11 1.32 -18.91
C PHE A 162 -12.54 1.35 -17.48
N SER A 163 -13.03 0.54 -16.55
CA SER A 163 -12.58 0.56 -15.14
C SER A 163 -11.17 -0.02 -14.98
N VAL A 164 -10.33 0.71 -14.28
CA VAL A 164 -8.97 0.30 -13.91
C VAL A 164 -8.99 -0.73 -12.78
N GLU A 165 -9.94 -0.64 -11.83
CA GLU A 165 -10.02 -1.57 -10.69
C GLU A 165 -10.22 -3.03 -11.11
N ALA A 166 -11.12 -3.27 -12.04
CA ALA A 166 -11.36 -4.61 -12.55
C ALA A 166 -10.16 -5.19 -13.33
N LEU A 167 -9.32 -4.33 -13.94
CA LEU A 167 -8.07 -4.73 -14.55
C LEU A 167 -7.06 -5.19 -13.48
N SER A 168 -6.99 -4.50 -12.37
CA SER A 168 -6.11 -4.86 -11.25
C SER A 168 -6.36 -6.28 -10.76
N ASP A 169 -7.61 -6.66 -10.59
CA ASP A 169 -7.98 -7.99 -10.07
C ASP A 169 -7.66 -9.10 -11.07
N ASP A 170 -7.92 -8.87 -12.37
CA ASP A 170 -7.59 -9.82 -13.45
C ASP A 170 -6.07 -10.01 -13.59
N PHE A 171 -5.32 -8.91 -13.58
CA PHE A 171 -3.86 -8.94 -13.64
C PHE A 171 -3.27 -9.62 -12.41
N PHE A 172 -3.77 -9.29 -11.22
CA PHE A 172 -3.35 -9.91 -9.98
C PHE A 172 -3.55 -11.44 -9.98
N ALA A 173 -4.74 -11.90 -10.39
CA ALA A 173 -5.04 -13.31 -10.46
C ALA A 173 -4.12 -14.06 -11.45
N ALA A 174 -3.75 -13.42 -12.57
CA ALA A 174 -2.85 -13.98 -13.55
C ALA A 174 -1.38 -13.96 -13.07
N TYR A 175 -0.93 -12.83 -12.47
CA TYR A 175 0.40 -12.69 -11.89
C TYR A 175 0.65 -13.74 -10.80
N ARG A 176 -0.32 -13.91 -9.90
CA ARG A 176 -0.26 -14.91 -8.83
C ARG A 176 -0.12 -16.33 -9.36
N ARG A 177 -0.80 -16.66 -10.46
CA ARG A 177 -0.64 -17.98 -11.10
C ARG A 177 0.79 -18.18 -11.62
N GLN A 178 1.37 -17.20 -12.30
CA GLN A 178 2.75 -17.29 -12.77
C GLN A 178 3.72 -17.44 -11.59
N TYR A 179 3.57 -16.62 -10.56
CA TYR A 179 4.35 -16.72 -9.33
C TYR A 179 4.27 -18.13 -8.69
N ALA A 180 3.05 -18.66 -8.55
CA ALA A 180 2.83 -19.97 -7.96
C ALA A 180 3.48 -21.12 -8.77
N GLU A 181 3.49 -21.03 -10.11
CA GLU A 181 4.16 -22.02 -10.96
C GLU A 181 5.68 -22.03 -10.75
N PHE A 182 6.33 -20.85 -10.64
CA PHE A 182 7.76 -20.77 -10.35
C PHE A 182 8.10 -21.32 -8.97
N VAL A 183 7.32 -20.99 -7.94
CA VAL A 183 7.52 -21.54 -6.58
C VAL A 183 7.31 -23.04 -6.57
N LYS A 184 6.24 -23.52 -7.20
CA LYS A 184 5.93 -24.95 -7.32
C LYS A 184 7.02 -25.74 -8.04
N PHE A 185 7.60 -25.17 -9.09
CA PHE A 185 8.69 -25.82 -9.82
C PHE A 185 9.87 -26.14 -8.91
N LEU A 186 10.30 -25.19 -8.08
CA LEU A 186 11.43 -25.39 -7.17
C LEU A 186 11.07 -26.23 -5.94
N THR A 187 9.93 -25.98 -5.29
CA THR A 187 9.59 -26.55 -3.97
C THR A 187 8.72 -27.81 -4.03
N GLY A 188 8.11 -28.11 -5.16
CA GLY A 188 7.10 -29.18 -5.28
C GLY A 188 5.79 -28.90 -4.55
N LYS A 189 5.59 -27.69 -4.02
CA LYS A 189 4.46 -27.31 -3.18
C LYS A 189 3.55 -26.29 -3.85
N GLU A 190 2.27 -26.38 -3.57
CA GLU A 190 1.24 -25.47 -4.07
C GLU A 190 0.33 -25.03 -2.93
N TYR A 191 -0.06 -23.76 -2.91
CA TYR A 191 -1.05 -23.23 -1.98
C TYR A 191 -2.45 -23.37 -2.56
N VAL A 192 -3.28 -24.25 -1.98
CA VAL A 192 -4.65 -24.49 -2.39
C VAL A 192 -5.65 -23.96 -1.36
N LYS A 193 -6.75 -23.41 -1.85
CA LYS A 193 -7.82 -22.91 -0.97
C LYS A 193 -8.72 -24.06 -0.53
N LYS A 194 -8.64 -24.43 0.76
CA LYS A 194 -9.56 -25.39 1.41
C LYS A 194 -10.52 -24.63 2.32
N GLY A 195 -11.77 -24.45 1.86
CA GLY A 195 -12.76 -23.60 2.55
C GLY A 195 -12.33 -22.13 2.57
N ASN A 196 -12.19 -21.54 3.75
CA ASN A 196 -11.74 -20.14 3.92
C ASN A 196 -10.23 -20.00 4.23
N LYS A 197 -9.47 -21.09 4.19
CA LYS A 197 -8.03 -21.10 4.48
C LYS A 197 -7.23 -21.51 3.26
N TRP A 198 -6.09 -20.87 3.07
CA TRP A 198 -5.04 -21.32 2.19
C TRP A 198 -4.22 -22.38 2.92
N VAL A 199 -4.01 -23.52 2.30
CA VAL A 199 -3.27 -24.65 2.86
C VAL A 199 -2.21 -25.06 1.88
N GLU A 200 -1.00 -25.21 2.36
CA GLU A 200 0.10 -25.77 1.59
C GLU A 200 -0.17 -27.25 1.30
N GLN A 201 0.04 -27.66 0.08
CA GLN A 201 -0.15 -29.02 -0.38
C GLN A 201 1.04 -29.45 -1.24
N GLU A 202 1.68 -30.52 -0.89
CA GLU A 202 2.67 -31.16 -1.75
C GLU A 202 1.99 -31.72 -3.01
N THR A 203 2.45 -31.32 -4.17
CA THR A 203 1.88 -31.67 -5.48
C THR A 203 2.90 -32.27 -6.45
N GLY A 204 4.18 -32.31 -6.05
CA GLY A 204 5.28 -32.88 -6.85
C GLY A 204 6.56 -33.02 -6.04
N GLU A 205 7.59 -33.53 -6.68
CA GLU A 205 8.93 -33.57 -6.10
C GLU A 205 9.60 -32.20 -6.28
N PRO A 206 10.32 -31.70 -5.25
CA PRO A 206 11.10 -30.46 -5.38
C PRO A 206 12.23 -30.65 -6.41
N ASP A 207 12.58 -29.56 -7.10
CA ASP A 207 13.74 -29.55 -7.98
C ASP A 207 15.05 -29.71 -7.20
N VAL A 208 16.06 -30.31 -7.84
CA VAL A 208 17.38 -30.52 -7.22
C VAL A 208 18.01 -29.21 -6.77
N GLN A 209 17.79 -28.12 -7.50
CA GLN A 209 18.31 -26.81 -7.15
C GLN A 209 17.72 -26.24 -5.87
N TYR A 210 16.46 -26.53 -5.56
CA TYR A 210 15.84 -26.16 -4.30
C TYR A 210 16.61 -26.72 -3.11
N PHE A 211 17.02 -27.95 -3.15
CA PHE A 211 17.81 -28.57 -2.08
C PHE A 211 19.22 -28.00 -1.96
N THR A 212 19.89 -27.76 -3.09
CA THR A 212 21.28 -27.33 -3.12
C THR A 212 21.45 -25.84 -2.90
N SER A 213 20.61 -25.05 -3.52
CA SER A 213 20.77 -23.59 -3.60
C SER A 213 19.98 -22.85 -2.53
N PHE A 214 18.75 -23.28 -2.24
CA PHE A 214 17.86 -22.64 -1.27
C PHE A 214 17.84 -23.35 0.10
N LYS A 215 18.63 -24.40 0.30
CA LYS A 215 18.74 -25.14 1.57
C LYS A 215 17.38 -25.60 2.12
N GLU A 216 16.49 -26.01 1.24
CA GLU A 216 15.10 -26.39 1.59
C GLU A 216 14.29 -25.29 2.29
N ASP A 217 14.69 -24.01 2.13
CA ASP A 217 13.99 -22.88 2.72
C ASP A 217 12.97 -22.29 1.73
N ASP A 218 11.71 -22.62 1.91
CA ASP A 218 10.58 -22.12 1.10
C ASP A 218 10.47 -20.59 1.13
N LYS A 219 10.88 -19.94 2.23
CA LYS A 219 10.85 -18.47 2.33
C LYS A 219 11.88 -17.85 1.40
N LEU A 220 13.09 -18.41 1.34
CA LEU A 220 14.15 -17.94 0.43
C LEU A 220 13.72 -18.10 -1.04
N VAL A 221 13.10 -19.24 -1.40
CA VAL A 221 12.55 -19.44 -2.75
C VAL A 221 11.50 -18.37 -3.08
N ARG A 222 10.53 -18.14 -2.19
CA ARG A 222 9.48 -17.15 -2.41
C ARG A 222 10.05 -15.75 -2.57
N ASP A 223 10.98 -15.34 -1.74
CA ASP A 223 11.62 -14.02 -1.81
C ASP A 223 12.44 -13.86 -3.10
N TYR A 224 13.14 -14.89 -3.53
CA TYR A 224 13.87 -14.93 -4.80
C TYR A 224 12.94 -14.74 -6.00
N ILE A 225 11.87 -15.54 -6.10
CA ILE A 225 10.92 -15.47 -7.21
C ILE A 225 10.21 -14.10 -7.24
N LYS A 226 9.80 -13.55 -6.08
CA LYS A 226 9.23 -12.20 -6.00
C LYS A 226 10.19 -11.16 -6.57
N LYS A 227 11.47 -11.22 -6.18
CA LYS A 227 12.50 -10.28 -6.63
C LYS A 227 12.75 -10.40 -8.12
N MET A 228 12.91 -11.62 -8.65
CA MET A 228 13.08 -11.90 -10.08
C MET A 228 11.90 -11.33 -10.90
N MET A 229 10.67 -11.68 -10.53
CA MET A 229 9.47 -11.19 -11.22
C MET A 229 9.31 -9.68 -11.10
N GLY A 230 9.64 -9.10 -9.95
CA GLY A 230 9.64 -7.65 -9.75
C GLY A 230 10.62 -6.92 -10.68
N ARG A 231 11.83 -7.45 -10.86
CA ARG A 231 12.82 -6.93 -11.83
C ARG A 231 12.29 -7.00 -13.25
N ILE A 232 11.67 -8.13 -13.65
CA ILE A 232 11.09 -8.28 -14.99
C ILE A 232 9.95 -7.28 -15.21
N VAL A 233 9.03 -7.13 -14.26
CA VAL A 233 7.95 -6.12 -14.33
C VAL A 233 8.53 -4.72 -14.52
N PHE A 234 9.60 -4.38 -13.80
CA PHE A 234 10.25 -3.08 -13.96
C PHE A 234 10.79 -2.87 -15.38
N LEU A 235 11.33 -3.92 -16.03
CA LEU A 235 11.74 -3.85 -17.43
C LEU A 235 10.56 -3.53 -18.36
N TYR A 236 9.37 -4.06 -18.08
CA TYR A 236 8.17 -3.73 -18.86
C TYR A 236 7.77 -2.26 -18.74
N PHE A 237 7.97 -1.63 -17.58
CA PHE A 237 7.81 -0.18 -17.45
C PHE A 237 8.91 0.59 -18.17
N LEU A 238 10.17 0.14 -18.15
CA LEU A 238 11.24 0.77 -18.91
C LEU A 238 11.02 0.71 -20.43
N GLN A 239 10.55 -0.43 -20.94
CA GLN A 239 10.23 -0.54 -22.38
C GLN A 239 9.05 0.34 -22.77
N SER A 240 8.00 0.47 -21.93
CA SER A 240 6.87 1.38 -22.23
C SER A 240 7.30 2.85 -22.28
N LYS A 241 8.40 3.21 -21.58
CA LYS A 241 9.06 4.52 -21.67
C LYS A 241 9.99 4.65 -22.89
N GLY A 242 10.24 3.55 -23.61
CA GLY A 242 11.21 3.51 -24.71
C GLY A 242 12.68 3.46 -24.27
N TRP A 243 12.97 3.23 -22.99
CA TRP A 243 14.34 3.24 -22.45
C TRP A 243 15.13 1.96 -22.75
N LEU A 244 14.50 0.91 -23.22
CA LEU A 244 15.18 -0.29 -23.68
C LEU A 244 15.41 -0.20 -25.20
N ALA A 245 16.52 0.44 -25.56
CA ALA A 245 16.98 0.64 -26.94
C ALA A 245 15.95 1.29 -27.89
N GLY A 246 14.97 2.06 -27.38
CA GLY A 246 13.89 2.66 -28.16
C GLY A 246 12.80 1.67 -28.63
N ASN A 247 12.86 0.41 -28.21
CA ASN A 247 11.92 -0.63 -28.61
C ASN A 247 10.83 -0.84 -27.55
N LEU A 248 9.56 -0.58 -27.89
CA LEU A 248 8.40 -0.75 -27.01
C LEU A 248 8.00 -2.23 -26.79
N HIS A 249 8.61 -3.16 -27.54
CA HIS A 249 8.44 -4.61 -27.42
C HIS A 249 9.75 -5.33 -27.10
N TYR A 250 10.68 -4.65 -26.47
CA TYR A 250 12.05 -5.14 -26.25
C TYR A 250 12.07 -6.49 -25.53
N MET A 251 11.27 -6.68 -24.49
CA MET A 251 11.25 -7.91 -23.68
C MET A 251 10.67 -9.08 -24.48
N HIS A 252 9.66 -8.83 -25.31
CA HIS A 252 9.12 -9.81 -26.25
C HIS A 252 10.20 -10.26 -27.24
N ASP A 253 10.79 -9.30 -27.97
CA ASP A 253 11.79 -9.59 -28.99
C ASP A 253 13.04 -10.27 -28.38
N LEU A 254 13.45 -9.85 -27.19
CA LEU A 254 14.59 -10.43 -26.45
C LEU A 254 14.43 -11.93 -26.19
N PHE A 255 13.22 -12.39 -25.89
CA PHE A 255 12.92 -13.81 -25.65
C PHE A 255 12.65 -14.55 -26.97
N TYR A 256 11.74 -14.05 -27.82
CA TYR A 256 11.27 -14.80 -28.99
C TYR A 256 12.31 -14.91 -30.08
N ASP A 257 13.18 -13.94 -30.28
CA ASP A 257 14.28 -13.96 -31.24
C ASP A 257 15.53 -14.72 -30.76
N ALA A 258 15.59 -15.10 -29.46
CA ALA A 258 16.67 -15.89 -28.93
C ALA A 258 16.66 -17.34 -29.47
N SER A 259 17.84 -17.96 -29.56
CA SER A 259 17.95 -19.39 -29.92
C SER A 259 17.39 -20.27 -28.82
N ASP A 260 16.97 -21.51 -29.16
CA ASP A 260 16.46 -22.47 -28.19
C ASP A 260 17.47 -22.75 -27.04
N GLU A 261 18.77 -22.82 -27.35
CA GLU A 261 19.86 -22.99 -26.36
C GLU A 261 19.91 -21.83 -25.35
N VAL A 262 19.58 -20.61 -25.79
CA VAL A 262 19.55 -19.45 -24.91
C VAL A 262 18.26 -19.41 -24.10
N LYS A 263 17.13 -19.81 -24.69
CA LYS A 263 15.82 -19.89 -24.01
C LYS A 263 15.81 -20.88 -22.85
N GLU A 264 16.49 -22.01 -22.98
CA GLU A 264 16.59 -23.03 -21.93
C GLU A 264 17.40 -22.59 -20.70
N ASP A 265 18.14 -21.50 -20.83
CA ASP A 265 18.97 -20.93 -19.76
C ASP A 265 18.86 -19.39 -19.77
N PHE A 266 17.63 -18.92 -19.91
CA PHE A 266 17.34 -17.52 -20.19
C PHE A 266 17.68 -16.59 -19.03
N LEU A 267 17.51 -17.06 -17.80
CA LEU A 267 17.83 -16.29 -16.60
C LEU A 267 19.32 -15.96 -16.56
N ASP A 268 20.19 -16.97 -16.59
CA ASP A 268 21.64 -16.82 -16.43
C ASP A 268 22.30 -16.21 -17.65
N LYS A 269 21.81 -16.52 -18.87
CA LYS A 269 22.42 -16.04 -20.12
C LYS A 269 21.95 -14.64 -20.52
N VAL A 270 20.77 -14.23 -20.09
CA VAL A 270 20.14 -12.99 -20.59
C VAL A 270 19.71 -12.05 -19.49
N LEU A 271 18.83 -12.51 -18.56
CA LEU A 271 18.22 -11.61 -17.58
C LEU A 271 19.22 -11.13 -16.54
N GLU A 272 20.02 -12.00 -15.95
CA GLU A 272 21.03 -11.61 -14.96
C GLU A 272 22.16 -10.75 -15.56
N PRO A 273 22.73 -11.06 -16.74
CA PRO A 273 23.61 -10.13 -17.44
C PRO A 273 22.98 -8.77 -17.75
N MET A 274 21.69 -8.73 -18.05
CA MET A 274 20.96 -7.47 -18.22
C MET A 274 20.83 -6.70 -16.90
N PHE A 275 20.45 -7.38 -15.80
CA PHE A 275 20.29 -6.76 -14.50
C PHE A 275 21.62 -6.24 -13.95
N PHE A 276 22.63 -7.10 -13.89
CA PHE A 276 23.89 -6.82 -13.20
C PHE A 276 24.96 -6.21 -14.13
N GLY A 277 25.02 -6.71 -15.37
CA GLY A 277 26.03 -6.30 -16.34
C GLY A 277 25.70 -5.00 -17.08
N LEU A 278 24.43 -4.66 -17.27
CA LEU A 278 24.02 -3.46 -18.00
C LEU A 278 23.37 -2.42 -17.11
N LEU A 279 22.24 -2.76 -16.48
CA LEU A 279 21.46 -1.79 -15.70
C LEU A 279 22.18 -1.32 -14.43
N ASN A 280 23.05 -2.16 -13.86
CA ASN A 280 23.81 -1.85 -12.65
C ASN A 280 25.29 -1.50 -12.91
N THR A 281 25.76 -1.55 -14.15
CA THR A 281 27.15 -1.25 -14.52
C THR A 281 27.22 -0.06 -15.46
N LYS A 282 28.06 0.93 -15.12
CA LYS A 282 28.24 2.12 -15.95
C LYS A 282 28.78 1.75 -17.35
N PRO A 283 28.37 2.46 -18.42
CA PRO A 283 28.82 2.17 -19.79
C PRO A 283 30.35 2.11 -19.94
N GLU A 284 31.07 3.01 -19.27
CA GLU A 284 32.54 3.06 -19.29
C GLU A 284 33.21 1.86 -18.62
N ASP A 285 32.55 1.23 -17.66
CA ASP A 285 33.06 0.12 -16.87
C ASP A 285 32.70 -1.26 -17.44
N ARG A 286 31.70 -1.35 -18.35
CA ARG A 286 31.15 -2.61 -18.86
C ARG A 286 32.22 -3.54 -19.50
N SER A 287 33.21 -2.96 -20.15
CA SER A 287 34.27 -3.74 -20.78
C SER A 287 35.30 -4.33 -19.80
N SER A 288 35.42 -3.74 -18.61
CA SER A 288 36.34 -4.15 -17.55
C SER A 288 35.69 -4.86 -16.38
N ALA A 289 34.36 -4.84 -16.31
CA ALA A 289 33.60 -5.49 -15.26
C ALA A 289 33.71 -7.03 -15.35
N PRO A 290 33.64 -7.78 -14.23
CA PRO A 290 33.52 -9.20 -14.23
C PRO A 290 32.32 -9.65 -15.06
N LEU A 291 32.47 -10.76 -15.81
CA LEU A 291 31.37 -11.33 -16.57
C LEU A 291 30.34 -11.93 -15.61
N VAL A 292 29.08 -11.54 -15.76
CA VAL A 292 27.98 -12.17 -15.03
C VAL A 292 27.81 -13.59 -15.57
N ASN A 293 27.82 -14.57 -14.69
CA ASN A 293 27.74 -16.02 -15.01
C ASN A 293 28.75 -16.48 -16.08
N GLY A 294 29.87 -15.78 -16.25
CA GLY A 294 30.86 -16.07 -17.28
C GLY A 294 30.43 -15.79 -18.73
N VAL A 295 29.24 -15.26 -18.95
CA VAL A 295 28.64 -15.09 -20.28
C VAL A 295 28.76 -13.65 -20.80
N GLY A 296 28.69 -12.67 -19.91
CA GLY A 296 28.61 -11.28 -20.28
C GLY A 296 27.30 -10.94 -21.04
N VAL A 297 27.33 -9.83 -21.79
CA VAL A 297 26.14 -9.28 -22.47
C VAL A 297 25.95 -9.74 -23.91
N LYS A 298 26.64 -10.79 -24.31
CA LYS A 298 26.75 -11.26 -25.72
C LYS A 298 25.38 -11.64 -26.35
N TYR A 299 24.40 -12.05 -25.55
CA TYR A 299 23.08 -12.46 -26.02
C TYR A 299 22.04 -11.34 -25.90
N ILE A 300 22.43 -10.13 -25.53
CA ILE A 300 21.53 -8.98 -25.35
C ILE A 300 21.67 -8.06 -26.56
N PRO A 301 20.66 -7.94 -27.42
CA PRO A 301 20.72 -7.06 -28.59
C PRO A 301 20.74 -5.60 -28.17
N ASN A 302 21.51 -4.77 -28.88
CA ASN A 302 21.68 -3.34 -28.58
C ASN A 302 22.08 -3.05 -27.13
N ALA A 303 22.96 -3.87 -26.53
CA ALA A 303 23.41 -3.74 -25.14
C ALA A 303 24.02 -2.37 -24.83
N ASP A 304 24.63 -1.71 -25.83
CA ASP A 304 25.18 -0.36 -25.76
C ASP A 304 24.13 0.73 -25.53
N LYS A 305 22.88 0.46 -25.94
CA LYS A 305 21.73 1.39 -25.79
C LYS A 305 20.90 1.15 -24.52
N ILE A 306 21.21 0.11 -23.75
CA ILE A 306 20.55 -0.14 -22.47
C ILE A 306 21.11 0.82 -21.42
N PRO A 307 20.24 1.54 -20.67
CA PRO A 307 20.70 2.56 -19.74
C PRO A 307 21.41 1.98 -18.51
N TYR A 308 22.19 2.81 -17.82
CA TYR A 308 22.67 2.58 -16.48
C TYR A 308 21.71 3.24 -15.49
N LEU A 309 21.11 2.48 -14.57
CA LEU A 309 20.12 2.98 -13.63
C LEU A 309 20.61 3.04 -12.18
N ASN A 310 21.65 2.28 -11.83
CA ASN A 310 22.27 2.28 -10.48
C ASN A 310 21.25 2.14 -9.32
N GLY A 311 20.14 1.47 -9.54
CA GLY A 311 19.15 1.24 -8.48
C GLY A 311 19.51 0.02 -7.63
N GLY A 312 19.28 0.05 -6.33
CA GLY A 312 19.43 -1.12 -5.44
C GLY A 312 18.66 -2.35 -5.91
N LEU A 313 17.63 -2.19 -6.75
CA LEU A 313 16.88 -3.27 -7.38
C LEU A 313 17.75 -4.21 -8.24
N PHE A 314 18.72 -3.65 -8.95
CA PHE A 314 19.64 -4.39 -9.84
C PHE A 314 21.00 -4.67 -9.20
N GLN A 315 21.15 -4.44 -7.90
CA GLN A 315 22.33 -4.86 -7.17
C GLN A 315 22.27 -6.36 -6.95
N GLN A 316 23.37 -7.06 -7.29
CA GLN A 316 23.50 -8.48 -7.00
C GLN A 316 23.62 -8.69 -5.50
N GLU A 317 22.79 -9.57 -4.95
CA GLU A 317 22.81 -10.00 -3.56
C GLU A 317 23.23 -11.48 -3.48
N LYS A 318 23.54 -11.98 -2.29
CA LYS A 318 23.90 -13.39 -2.09
C LYS A 318 22.84 -14.38 -2.61
N ILE A 319 21.56 -14.00 -2.54
CA ILE A 319 20.47 -14.83 -3.07
C ILE A 319 20.47 -14.91 -4.60
N ASP A 320 21.06 -13.92 -5.29
CA ASP A 320 21.20 -13.91 -6.74
C ASP A 320 22.44 -14.71 -7.21
N GLU A 321 23.33 -15.15 -6.30
CA GLU A 321 24.46 -16.02 -6.60
C GLU A 321 24.06 -17.50 -6.66
N VAL A 322 22.80 -17.78 -6.40
CA VAL A 322 22.24 -19.13 -6.44
C VAL A 322 22.02 -19.53 -7.89
N GLU A 323 22.64 -20.63 -8.30
CA GLU A 323 22.43 -21.21 -9.63
C GLU A 323 20.96 -21.69 -9.74
N SER A 324 20.18 -21.09 -10.65
CA SER A 324 18.76 -21.42 -10.86
C SER A 324 18.41 -21.44 -12.34
N VAL A 325 18.11 -22.61 -12.88
CA VAL A 325 17.71 -22.79 -14.28
C VAL A 325 16.22 -23.11 -14.34
N PHE A 326 15.48 -22.37 -15.15
CA PHE A 326 14.07 -22.59 -15.38
C PHE A 326 13.81 -22.98 -16.83
N PRO A 327 12.92 -23.96 -17.10
CA PRO A 327 12.56 -24.35 -18.47
C PRO A 327 12.07 -23.17 -19.31
N ALA A 328 12.43 -23.12 -20.59
CA ALA A 328 12.03 -22.09 -21.54
C ALA A 328 10.52 -21.83 -21.54
N GLY A 329 9.70 -22.88 -21.41
CA GLY A 329 8.24 -22.77 -21.37
C GLY A 329 7.67 -21.95 -20.21
N MET A 330 8.41 -21.85 -19.09
CA MET A 330 7.99 -21.02 -17.95
C MET A 330 8.18 -19.55 -18.25
N PHE A 331 9.33 -19.16 -18.82
CA PHE A 331 9.55 -17.78 -19.27
C PHE A 331 8.63 -17.40 -20.42
N GLN A 332 8.37 -18.32 -21.37
CA GLN A 332 7.41 -18.10 -22.43
C GLN A 332 6.01 -17.76 -21.86
N SER A 333 5.52 -18.57 -20.91
CA SER A 333 4.23 -18.32 -20.25
C SER A 333 4.21 -16.98 -19.51
N LEU A 334 5.32 -16.60 -18.86
CA LEU A 334 5.46 -15.34 -18.15
C LEU A 334 5.46 -14.13 -19.12
N PHE A 335 6.20 -14.20 -20.22
CA PHE A 335 6.24 -13.12 -21.22
C PHE A 335 4.92 -13.02 -21.98
N ASP A 336 4.29 -14.13 -22.41
CA ASP A 336 2.94 -14.14 -22.99
C ASP A 336 1.92 -13.47 -22.04
N PHE A 337 2.05 -13.70 -20.75
CA PHE A 337 1.22 -13.04 -19.75
C PHE A 337 1.46 -11.53 -19.71
N PHE A 338 2.71 -11.07 -19.58
CA PHE A 338 3.01 -9.64 -19.50
C PHE A 338 2.67 -8.91 -20.81
N ASP A 339 3.01 -9.48 -21.95
CA ASP A 339 2.70 -8.91 -23.27
C ASP A 339 1.19 -8.75 -23.53
N SER A 340 0.36 -9.50 -22.77
CA SER A 340 -1.10 -9.41 -22.89
C SER A 340 -1.70 -8.17 -22.20
N TYR A 341 -0.88 -7.39 -21.48
CA TYR A 341 -1.32 -6.19 -20.76
C TYR A 341 -0.56 -4.96 -21.21
N ASN A 342 -1.24 -3.81 -21.20
CA ASN A 342 -0.59 -2.53 -21.38
C ASN A 342 0.04 -2.08 -20.06
N PHE A 343 1.31 -1.70 -20.06
CA PHE A 343 2.00 -1.11 -18.92
C PHE A 343 2.03 0.40 -19.09
N THR A 344 1.32 1.11 -18.22
CA THR A 344 1.27 2.56 -18.25
C THR A 344 2.12 3.14 -17.12
N ILE A 345 2.80 4.23 -17.42
CA ILE A 345 3.56 4.99 -16.43
C ILE A 345 2.73 6.10 -15.78
N ASP A 346 1.43 6.18 -16.08
CA ASP A 346 0.56 7.29 -15.72
C ASP A 346 -0.15 7.05 -14.38
N GLU A 347 0.47 7.47 -13.27
CA GLU A 347 -0.15 7.47 -11.94
C GLU A 347 -0.76 8.82 -11.54
N ASN A 348 -0.58 9.88 -12.34
CA ASN A 348 -0.54 11.24 -11.82
C ASN A 348 -1.86 12.01 -11.83
N ASP A 349 -2.91 11.55 -12.53
CA ASP A 349 -4.19 12.27 -12.52
C ASP A 349 -5.35 11.29 -12.26
N PRO A 350 -6.00 11.35 -11.08
CA PRO A 350 -7.17 10.53 -10.79
C PRO A 350 -8.35 10.82 -11.74
N ASN A 351 -8.27 11.91 -12.48
CA ASN A 351 -9.28 12.32 -13.45
C ASN A 351 -8.90 11.98 -14.89
N ASP A 352 -7.68 11.44 -15.12
CA ASP A 352 -7.16 11.13 -16.45
C ASP A 352 -6.34 9.82 -16.41
N ALA A 353 -7.02 8.69 -16.41
CA ALA A 353 -6.42 7.38 -16.29
C ALA A 353 -6.33 6.65 -17.64
N GLU A 354 -5.12 6.21 -17.98
CA GLU A 354 -4.93 5.20 -19.03
C GLU A 354 -5.23 3.81 -18.45
N VAL A 355 -6.07 3.03 -19.15
CA VAL A 355 -6.43 1.68 -18.71
C VAL A 355 -5.26 0.74 -19.02
N GLY A 356 -4.43 0.54 -18.04
CA GLY A 356 -3.20 -0.26 -18.09
C GLY A 356 -2.75 -0.65 -16.69
N VAL A 357 -1.71 -1.49 -16.64
CA VAL A 357 -1.02 -1.82 -15.38
C VAL A 357 -0.17 -0.63 -14.98
N ASP A 358 -0.48 -0.02 -13.86
CA ASP A 358 0.24 1.11 -13.29
C ASP A 358 1.14 0.69 -12.11
N PRO A 359 2.12 1.49 -11.69
CA PRO A 359 2.98 1.18 -10.56
C PRO A 359 2.25 0.99 -9.23
N GLU A 360 1.07 1.58 -9.05
CA GLU A 360 0.27 1.39 -7.84
C GLU A 360 -0.34 -0.01 -7.75
N MET A 361 -0.76 -0.57 -8.89
CA MET A 361 -1.24 -1.95 -8.94
C MET A 361 -0.19 -2.93 -8.43
N LEU A 362 1.11 -2.65 -8.65
CA LEU A 362 2.19 -3.46 -8.11
C LEU A 362 2.13 -3.52 -6.58
N GLY A 363 1.88 -2.41 -5.91
CA GLY A 363 1.72 -2.40 -4.45
C GLY A 363 0.62 -3.36 -3.99
N LYS A 364 -0.57 -3.27 -4.58
CA LYS A 364 -1.71 -4.16 -4.30
C LYS A 364 -1.38 -5.63 -4.59
N ILE A 365 -0.66 -5.90 -5.70
CA ILE A 365 -0.27 -7.25 -6.11
C ILE A 365 0.68 -7.87 -5.09
N PHE A 366 1.75 -7.17 -4.75
CA PHE A 366 2.79 -7.71 -3.89
C PHE A 366 2.33 -7.85 -2.43
N GLU A 367 1.53 -6.91 -1.91
CA GLU A 367 0.90 -7.08 -0.60
C GLU A 367 -0.01 -8.31 -0.55
N ASN A 368 -0.75 -8.59 -1.63
CA ASN A 368 -1.63 -9.75 -1.71
C ASN A 368 -0.91 -11.07 -2.06
N LEU A 369 0.34 -11.03 -2.54
CA LEU A 369 1.19 -12.21 -2.72
C LEU A 369 1.80 -12.73 -1.39
N LEU A 370 1.73 -11.95 -0.32
CA LEU A 370 2.08 -12.43 1.01
C LEU A 370 1.03 -13.47 1.40
N GLU A 371 1.40 -14.74 1.28
CA GLU A 371 0.52 -15.91 1.47
C GLU A 371 -0.08 -15.98 2.87
N ASP A 372 0.58 -15.33 3.84
CA ASP A 372 0.20 -15.25 5.25
C ASP A 372 -0.42 -13.89 5.65
N ASN A 373 -0.99 -13.13 4.72
CA ASN A 373 -1.48 -11.78 5.00
C ASN A 373 -2.43 -11.69 6.20
N LYS A 374 -3.31 -12.69 6.39
CA LYS A 374 -4.20 -12.71 7.55
C LYS A 374 -3.46 -12.97 8.86
N ASP A 375 -2.41 -13.77 8.82
CA ASP A 375 -1.59 -14.09 9.99
C ASP A 375 -0.60 -12.95 10.29
N LYS A 376 -0.19 -12.18 9.27
CA LYS A 376 0.68 -10.99 9.39
C LYS A 376 -0.09 -9.68 9.59
N GLY A 377 -1.42 -9.67 9.42
CA GLY A 377 -2.28 -8.51 9.66
C GLY A 377 -2.05 -7.33 8.70
N ALA A 378 -1.48 -7.59 7.51
CA ALA A 378 -1.24 -6.58 6.49
C ALA A 378 -2.47 -6.43 5.57
N PHE A 379 -2.91 -5.18 5.33
CA PHE A 379 -4.06 -4.85 4.48
C PHE A 379 -3.74 -3.65 3.60
N TYR A 380 -4.04 -3.76 2.30
CA TYR A 380 -3.92 -2.64 1.37
C TYR A 380 -4.92 -1.54 1.69
N THR A 381 -4.43 -0.31 1.88
CA THR A 381 -5.26 0.85 2.22
C THR A 381 -5.80 1.50 0.94
N PRO A 382 -7.15 1.69 0.81
CA PRO A 382 -7.76 2.36 -0.34
C PRO A 382 -7.23 3.77 -0.58
N LYS A 383 -7.16 4.18 -1.85
CA LYS A 383 -6.62 5.49 -2.30
C LYS A 383 -7.28 6.67 -1.61
N GLU A 384 -8.58 6.62 -1.45
CA GLU A 384 -9.41 7.70 -0.85
C GLU A 384 -8.97 7.93 0.60
N ILE A 385 -8.77 6.85 1.35
CA ILE A 385 -8.30 6.90 2.74
C ILE A 385 -6.86 7.42 2.80
N VAL A 386 -5.98 6.91 1.93
CA VAL A 386 -4.58 7.37 1.85
C VAL A 386 -4.54 8.86 1.57
N ARG A 387 -5.29 9.34 0.56
CA ARG A 387 -5.35 10.75 0.18
C ARG A 387 -5.82 11.62 1.34
N TYR A 388 -6.92 11.26 1.98
CA TYR A 388 -7.44 12.00 3.13
C TYR A 388 -6.41 12.10 4.26
N MET A 389 -5.82 10.98 4.65
CA MET A 389 -4.83 10.96 5.72
C MET A 389 -3.59 11.77 5.36
N CYS A 390 -3.13 11.72 4.12
CA CYS A 390 -2.00 12.51 3.65
C CYS A 390 -2.30 14.01 3.67
N GLN A 391 -3.45 14.44 3.13
CA GLN A 391 -3.85 15.84 3.09
C GLN A 391 -4.05 16.44 4.48
N GLU A 392 -4.75 15.74 5.38
CA GLU A 392 -4.98 16.24 6.74
C GLU A 392 -3.68 16.27 7.57
N SER A 393 -2.79 15.27 7.41
CA SER A 393 -1.49 15.26 8.09
C SER A 393 -0.58 16.39 7.60
N LEU A 394 -0.54 16.63 6.28
CA LEU A 394 0.22 17.72 5.69
C LEU A 394 -0.34 19.08 6.12
N THR A 395 -1.66 19.24 6.08
CA THR A 395 -2.34 20.46 6.54
C THR A 395 -1.99 20.76 8.01
N ALA A 396 -2.12 19.77 8.89
CA ALA A 396 -1.80 19.93 10.30
C ALA A 396 -0.33 20.36 10.53
N TYR A 397 0.60 19.78 9.77
CA TYR A 397 2.02 20.17 9.81
C TYR A 397 2.23 21.63 9.33
N LEU A 398 1.66 21.98 8.18
CA LEU A 398 1.84 23.33 7.58
C LEU A 398 1.24 24.42 8.46
N GLN A 399 0.14 24.14 9.17
CA GLN A 399 -0.52 25.05 10.11
C GLN A 399 0.24 25.21 11.45
N THR A 400 1.27 24.41 11.72
CA THR A 400 2.03 24.48 12.97
C THR A 400 2.73 25.84 13.10
N GLY A 401 2.52 26.52 14.24
CA GLY A 401 3.07 27.85 14.53
C GLY A 401 2.28 29.00 13.93
N ILE A 402 1.12 28.75 13.34
CA ILE A 402 0.19 29.76 12.83
C ILE A 402 -0.99 29.82 13.80
N ASP A 403 -1.31 31.04 14.30
CA ASP A 403 -2.41 31.22 15.25
C ASP A 403 -3.70 31.70 14.54
N ASP A 404 -3.57 32.41 13.43
CA ASP A 404 -4.68 32.97 12.66
C ASP A 404 -5.55 31.85 12.04
N ALA A 405 -6.84 31.87 12.36
CA ALA A 405 -7.78 30.84 11.91
C ALA A 405 -8.09 30.94 10.41
N GLU A 406 -8.15 32.16 9.85
CA GLU A 406 -8.41 32.42 8.43
C GLU A 406 -7.21 31.90 7.59
N VAL A 407 -5.99 32.20 8.01
CA VAL A 407 -4.77 31.66 7.36
C VAL A 407 -4.73 30.13 7.40
N LYS A 408 -5.16 29.53 8.52
CA LYS A 408 -5.25 28.05 8.61
C LYS A 408 -6.25 27.47 7.61
N GLU A 409 -7.40 28.10 7.44
CA GLU A 409 -8.41 27.69 6.48
C GLU A 409 -7.88 27.78 5.04
N HIS A 410 -7.20 28.88 4.69
CA HIS A 410 -6.55 29.05 3.39
C HIS A 410 -5.48 27.97 3.14
N ILE A 411 -4.65 27.62 4.13
CA ILE A 411 -3.68 26.53 4.00
C ILE A 411 -4.39 25.19 3.77
N ALA A 412 -5.49 24.91 4.48
CA ALA A 412 -6.26 23.68 4.29
C ALA A 412 -6.86 23.60 2.88
N ASN A 413 -7.41 24.71 2.36
CA ASN A 413 -7.92 24.79 1.01
C ASN A 413 -6.81 24.62 -0.02
N PHE A 414 -5.65 25.27 0.18
CA PHE A 414 -4.49 25.10 -0.69
C PHE A 414 -4.06 23.64 -0.82
N VAL A 415 -3.93 22.91 0.28
CA VAL A 415 -3.55 21.47 0.25
C VAL A 415 -4.59 20.64 -0.50
N LYS A 416 -5.88 20.95 -0.38
CA LYS A 416 -6.98 20.20 -1.04
C LYS A 416 -7.12 20.51 -2.53
N THR A 417 -6.93 21.77 -2.92
CA THR A 417 -7.18 22.25 -4.29
C THR A 417 -5.92 22.45 -5.12
N ASN A 418 -4.77 22.61 -4.47
CA ASN A 418 -3.49 23.05 -5.05
C ASN A 418 -3.59 24.42 -5.74
N ASP A 419 -4.50 25.27 -5.28
CA ASP A 419 -4.65 26.64 -5.79
C ASP A 419 -3.77 27.59 -4.97
N VAL A 420 -2.73 28.13 -5.60
CA VAL A 420 -1.77 29.03 -4.95
C VAL A 420 -2.39 30.38 -4.58
N GLU A 421 -3.52 30.78 -5.18
CA GLU A 421 -4.25 32.00 -4.84
C GLU A 421 -4.79 31.95 -3.40
N GLU A 422 -5.04 30.77 -2.85
CA GLU A 422 -5.36 30.58 -1.43
C GLU A 422 -4.24 31.07 -0.50
N LEU A 423 -2.99 31.03 -0.97
CA LEU A 423 -1.82 31.55 -0.24
C LEU A 423 -1.50 33.03 -0.56
N GLY A 424 -2.33 33.69 -1.38
CA GLY A 424 -2.08 35.05 -1.86
C GLY A 424 -1.15 35.16 -3.06
N GLY A 425 -1.05 34.09 -3.85
CA GLY A 425 -0.21 33.94 -5.04
C GLY A 425 1.22 33.44 -4.72
N ALA A 426 1.89 32.94 -5.74
CA ALA A 426 3.21 32.28 -5.63
C ALA A 426 4.33 33.15 -5.02
N SER A 427 4.23 34.47 -5.15
CA SER A 427 5.23 35.43 -4.62
C SER A 427 4.91 35.96 -3.23
N SER A 428 3.86 35.47 -2.56
CA SER A 428 3.49 35.89 -1.22
C SER A 428 4.48 35.39 -0.16
N GLU A 429 4.64 36.10 0.95
CA GLU A 429 5.47 35.63 2.07
C GLU A 429 4.93 34.32 2.65
N LEU A 430 3.61 34.12 2.66
CA LEU A 430 2.99 32.89 3.11
C LEU A 430 3.35 31.73 2.18
N ALA A 431 3.23 31.89 0.86
CA ALA A 431 3.57 30.84 -0.10
C ALA A 431 5.04 30.44 0.00
N MET A 432 5.97 31.41 0.09
CA MET A 432 7.39 31.14 0.29
C MET A 432 7.67 30.40 1.61
N SER A 433 6.99 30.77 2.70
CA SER A 433 7.13 30.09 3.99
C SER A 433 6.59 28.65 3.94
N ILE A 434 5.47 28.44 3.24
CA ILE A 434 4.88 27.10 3.04
C ILE A 434 5.79 26.24 2.16
N ASP A 435 6.35 26.76 1.07
CA ASP A 435 7.28 26.00 0.21
C ASP A 435 8.54 25.58 0.98
N GLN A 436 9.11 26.42 1.83
CA GLN A 436 10.24 26.06 2.66
C GLN A 436 9.88 24.92 3.63
N LYS A 437 8.68 24.94 4.24
CA LYS A 437 8.21 23.81 5.06
C LYS A 437 8.06 22.53 4.25
N LEU A 438 7.54 22.61 3.01
CA LEU A 438 7.40 21.46 2.11
C LEU A 438 8.76 20.88 1.67
N ILE A 439 9.79 21.73 1.51
CA ILE A 439 11.17 21.33 1.21
C ILE A 439 11.77 20.55 2.39
N ASP A 440 11.58 21.02 3.62
CA ASP A 440 12.30 20.52 4.79
C ASP A 440 11.61 19.38 5.53
N VAL A 441 10.30 19.16 5.32
CA VAL A 441 9.47 18.18 6.04
C VAL A 441 10.12 16.78 6.12
N LYS A 442 10.07 16.16 7.31
CA LYS A 442 10.53 14.78 7.55
C LYS A 442 9.36 13.86 7.87
N ILE A 443 9.13 12.89 7.02
CA ILE A 443 7.97 12.01 7.03
C ILE A 443 8.42 10.57 7.30
N CYS A 444 7.73 9.86 8.20
CA CYS A 444 8.00 8.46 8.47
C CYS A 444 6.75 7.61 8.45
N ASP A 445 6.85 6.46 7.77
CA ASP A 445 5.92 5.35 7.93
C ASP A 445 6.67 4.18 8.61
N PRO A 446 6.38 3.87 9.89
CA PRO A 446 7.08 2.83 10.62
C PRO A 446 6.62 1.40 10.28
N ALA A 447 5.63 1.24 9.41
CA ALA A 447 5.14 -0.03 8.86
C ALA A 447 4.82 0.17 7.37
N ILE A 448 5.84 0.58 6.60
CA ILE A 448 5.70 1.15 5.27
C ILE A 448 4.97 0.22 4.27
N GLY A 449 5.04 -1.11 4.45
CA GLY A 449 4.48 -2.05 3.50
C GLY A 449 4.99 -1.80 2.08
N SER A 450 4.08 -1.78 1.12
CA SER A 450 4.37 -1.41 -0.28
C SER A 450 4.53 0.09 -0.52
N GLY A 451 4.49 0.94 0.51
CA GLY A 451 4.69 2.38 0.42
C GLY A 451 3.45 3.20 0.08
N ALA A 452 2.25 2.75 0.43
CA ALA A 452 1.01 3.44 0.06
C ALA A 452 0.95 4.90 0.58
N PHE A 453 1.20 5.12 1.87
CA PHE A 453 1.18 6.47 2.47
C PHE A 453 2.34 7.35 2.01
N PRO A 454 3.60 6.87 2.00
CA PRO A 454 4.70 7.66 1.46
C PRO A 454 4.52 8.04 -0.02
N MET A 455 3.94 7.17 -0.84
CA MET A 455 3.60 7.50 -2.24
C MET A 455 2.46 8.53 -2.31
N GLY A 456 1.47 8.44 -1.42
CA GLY A 456 0.43 9.44 -1.27
C GLY A 456 1.02 10.82 -0.92
N LEU A 457 1.91 10.87 0.07
CA LEU A 457 2.59 12.12 0.46
C LEU A 457 3.55 12.65 -0.60
N LEU A 458 4.24 11.77 -1.35
CA LEU A 458 5.02 12.19 -2.52
C LEU A 458 4.14 12.97 -3.52
N ARG A 459 2.92 12.49 -3.80
CA ARG A 459 1.98 13.15 -4.71
C ARG A 459 1.49 14.49 -4.17
N GLU A 460 1.05 14.55 -2.91
CA GLU A 460 0.55 15.78 -2.29
C GLU A 460 1.66 16.85 -2.19
N LEU A 461 2.87 16.46 -1.74
CA LEU A 461 4.03 17.37 -1.69
C LEU A 461 4.41 17.89 -3.07
N TYR A 462 4.46 17.01 -4.06
CA TYR A 462 4.77 17.39 -5.43
C TYR A 462 3.72 18.35 -6.00
N ALA A 463 2.43 18.05 -5.81
CA ALA A 463 1.35 18.92 -6.29
C ALA A 463 1.37 20.30 -5.64
N CYS A 464 1.55 20.37 -4.33
CA CYS A 464 1.67 21.63 -3.59
C CYS A 464 2.88 22.45 -4.05
N ARG A 465 4.05 21.84 -4.15
CA ARG A 465 5.27 22.53 -4.58
C ARG A 465 5.19 22.99 -6.02
N LYS A 466 4.66 22.15 -6.91
CA LYS A 466 4.45 22.51 -8.32
C LYS A 466 3.52 23.71 -8.51
N SER A 467 2.55 23.92 -7.64
CA SER A 467 1.64 25.05 -7.74
C SER A 467 2.24 26.37 -7.21
N ILE A 468 3.16 26.30 -6.26
CA ILE A 468 3.85 27.47 -5.71
C ILE A 468 4.97 27.92 -6.65
N GLU A 469 5.78 27.00 -7.15
CA GLU A 469 6.89 27.32 -8.01
C GLU A 469 6.41 27.57 -9.45
N ILE A 470 6.77 28.70 -10.04
CA ILE A 470 6.55 28.99 -11.47
C ILE A 470 7.57 28.17 -12.26
N PHE A 471 7.28 26.88 -12.46
CA PHE A 471 8.19 25.97 -13.14
C PHE A 471 8.05 25.99 -14.65
N GLU A 472 9.17 25.90 -15.33
CA GLU A 472 9.27 25.25 -16.62
C GLU A 472 9.08 23.74 -16.43
N GLU A 473 8.41 23.03 -17.34
CA GLU A 473 8.13 21.58 -17.27
C GLU A 473 9.37 20.70 -17.01
N ASP A 474 10.58 21.27 -17.18
CA ASP A 474 11.86 20.57 -17.06
C ASP A 474 12.27 20.20 -15.61
N ASN A 475 11.63 20.79 -14.59
CA ASN A 475 12.04 20.60 -13.18
C ASN A 475 11.20 19.58 -12.37
N ALA A 476 10.20 18.95 -12.98
CA ALA A 476 9.28 18.04 -12.29
C ALA A 476 10.02 16.83 -11.65
N ALA A 477 10.94 16.24 -12.38
CA ALA A 477 11.75 15.11 -11.90
C ALA A 477 12.64 15.49 -10.72
N ASP A 478 13.21 16.70 -10.73
CA ASP A 478 14.11 17.19 -9.68
C ASP A 478 13.36 17.40 -8.35
N ILE A 479 12.12 17.90 -8.40
CA ILE A 479 11.27 18.05 -7.20
C ILE A 479 10.97 16.68 -6.60
N LYS A 480 10.50 15.72 -7.41
CA LYS A 480 10.22 14.36 -6.93
C LYS A 480 11.47 13.71 -6.38
N ARG A 481 12.60 13.85 -7.05
CA ARG A 481 13.91 13.35 -6.60
C ARG A 481 14.27 13.92 -5.24
N HIS A 482 14.09 15.25 -5.06
CA HIS A 482 14.32 15.91 -3.77
C HIS A 482 13.42 15.33 -2.66
N ILE A 483 12.11 15.22 -2.92
CA ILE A 483 11.14 14.68 -1.95
C ILE A 483 11.54 13.27 -1.52
N ILE A 484 11.84 12.39 -2.47
CA ILE A 484 12.19 11.00 -2.21
C ILE A 484 13.51 10.88 -1.42
N GLN A 485 14.50 11.71 -1.73
CA GLN A 485 15.80 11.65 -1.08
C GLN A 485 15.84 12.33 0.29
N ASN A 486 15.05 13.37 0.51
CA ASN A 486 15.20 14.24 1.69
C ASN A 486 14.01 14.20 2.65
N ASN A 487 12.79 13.91 2.16
CA ASN A 487 11.59 14.03 2.98
C ASN A 487 11.08 12.67 3.51
N ILE A 488 11.23 11.57 2.75
CA ILE A 488 10.53 10.31 3.00
C ILE A 488 11.44 9.27 3.65
N TYR A 489 10.94 8.66 4.73
CA TYR A 489 11.56 7.59 5.48
C TYR A 489 10.54 6.48 5.75
N GLY A 490 11.00 5.23 5.76
CA GLY A 490 10.10 4.11 6.06
C GLY A 490 10.85 2.87 6.52
N VAL A 491 10.17 2.09 7.35
CA VAL A 491 10.72 0.84 7.88
C VAL A 491 9.65 -0.24 7.77
N ASP A 492 10.07 -1.43 7.36
CA ASP A 492 9.22 -2.62 7.40
C ASP A 492 10.03 -3.85 7.83
N ILE A 493 9.39 -4.77 8.50
CA ILE A 493 10.02 -6.04 8.91
C ILE A 493 10.25 -6.96 7.72
N GLU A 494 9.41 -6.86 6.68
CA GLU A 494 9.45 -7.71 5.49
C GLU A 494 10.33 -7.08 4.41
N LYS A 495 11.43 -7.75 4.04
CA LYS A 495 12.35 -7.31 2.99
C LYS A 495 11.64 -7.10 1.65
N GLY A 496 10.75 -8.04 1.27
CA GLY A 496 9.99 -7.93 0.02
C GLY A 496 9.11 -6.68 -0.05
N ALA A 497 8.51 -6.24 1.06
CA ALA A 497 7.74 -5.01 1.13
C ALA A 497 8.63 -3.77 0.91
N VAL A 498 9.79 -3.73 1.55
CA VAL A 498 10.79 -2.66 1.37
C VAL A 498 11.25 -2.56 -0.09
N ASP A 499 11.54 -3.69 -0.74
CA ASP A 499 11.97 -3.73 -2.14
C ASP A 499 10.89 -3.19 -3.09
N ILE A 500 9.61 -3.50 -2.82
CA ILE A 500 8.48 -2.98 -3.58
C ILE A 500 8.27 -1.49 -3.35
N ALA A 501 8.35 -1.02 -2.11
CA ALA A 501 8.26 0.41 -1.83
C ALA A 501 9.35 1.19 -2.60
N ARG A 502 10.59 0.72 -2.57
CA ARG A 502 11.70 1.31 -3.35
C ARG A 502 11.43 1.30 -4.86
N LEU A 503 10.95 0.17 -5.39
CA LEU A 503 10.60 0.02 -6.79
C LEU A 503 9.56 1.06 -7.23
N ARG A 504 8.50 1.27 -6.43
CA ARG A 504 7.46 2.27 -6.72
C ARG A 504 8.01 3.69 -6.74
N PHE A 505 8.91 4.05 -5.81
CA PHE A 505 9.58 5.36 -5.83
C PHE A 505 10.43 5.57 -7.09
N TRP A 506 11.15 4.54 -7.52
CA TRP A 506 11.94 4.63 -8.76
C TRP A 506 11.04 4.76 -9.98
N LEU A 507 9.93 4.01 -10.05
CA LEU A 507 8.95 4.16 -11.13
C LEU A 507 8.35 5.56 -11.16
N ALA A 508 7.99 6.13 -10.00
CA ALA A 508 7.46 7.50 -9.92
C ALA A 508 8.45 8.58 -10.42
N LEU A 509 9.76 8.32 -10.34
CA LEU A 509 10.78 9.20 -10.93
C LEU A 509 10.87 9.01 -12.45
N ILE A 510 10.91 7.76 -12.93
CA ILE A 510 11.04 7.44 -14.35
C ILE A 510 9.93 8.09 -15.19
N ILE A 511 8.73 8.25 -14.61
CA ILE A 511 7.60 8.89 -15.28
C ILE A 511 7.96 10.28 -15.82
N ASP A 512 8.58 11.12 -15.01
CA ASP A 512 8.87 12.52 -15.34
C ASP A 512 10.25 12.73 -16.00
N GLU A 513 11.14 11.73 -15.92
CA GLU A 513 12.46 11.83 -16.56
C GLU A 513 12.33 11.71 -18.09
N LYS A 514 12.91 12.66 -18.86
CA LYS A 514 12.94 12.64 -20.33
C LYS A 514 13.93 11.63 -20.88
N GLU A 515 15.07 11.51 -20.22
CA GLU A 515 16.16 10.61 -20.59
C GLU A 515 16.53 9.70 -19.41
N PRO A 516 17.08 8.51 -19.66
CA PRO A 516 17.52 7.62 -18.59
C PRO A 516 18.57 8.28 -17.69
N MET A 517 18.29 8.39 -16.41
CA MET A 517 19.19 8.89 -15.39
C MET A 517 19.41 7.87 -14.27
N PRO A 518 20.57 7.88 -13.60
CA PRO A 518 20.78 7.05 -12.44
C PRO A 518 19.73 7.29 -11.36
N LEU A 519 19.11 6.21 -10.89
CA LEU A 519 18.08 6.26 -9.85
C LEU A 519 18.71 6.64 -8.50
N PRO A 520 18.00 7.40 -7.66
CA PRO A 520 18.49 7.73 -6.34
C PRO A 520 18.64 6.49 -5.48
N ASN A 521 19.65 6.53 -4.62
CA ASN A 521 19.80 5.49 -3.61
C ASN A 521 18.80 5.69 -2.48
N LEU A 522 18.02 4.67 -2.18
CA LEU A 522 17.02 4.64 -1.11
C LEU A 522 17.50 3.85 0.13
N ASP A 523 18.74 3.36 0.13
CA ASP A 523 19.33 2.78 1.32
C ASP A 523 19.37 3.83 2.43
N PHE A 524 19.17 3.41 3.66
CA PHE A 524 19.05 4.30 4.84
C PHE A 524 17.91 5.35 4.76
N LYS A 525 16.95 5.15 3.84
CA LYS A 525 15.67 5.89 3.78
C LYS A 525 14.49 4.94 3.91
N ILE A 526 14.46 3.91 3.08
CA ILE A 526 13.47 2.84 3.13
C ILE A 526 14.21 1.56 3.51
N MET A 527 14.01 1.08 4.74
CA MET A 527 14.87 0.03 5.32
C MET A 527 14.08 -1.15 5.86
N GLN A 528 14.70 -2.32 5.81
CA GLN A 528 14.22 -3.47 6.57
C GLN A 528 14.59 -3.33 8.04
N GLY A 529 13.64 -3.62 8.94
CA GLY A 529 13.88 -3.64 10.37
C GLY A 529 12.61 -3.85 11.20
N ASN A 530 12.79 -4.25 12.44
CA ASN A 530 11.69 -4.32 13.41
C ASN A 530 11.52 -2.97 14.08
N SER A 531 10.53 -2.21 13.64
CA SER A 531 10.23 -0.85 14.10
C SER A 531 9.98 -0.75 15.60
N LEU A 532 9.57 -1.84 16.24
CA LEU A 532 9.21 -1.85 17.65
C LEU A 532 10.38 -2.13 18.60
N LEU A 533 11.52 -2.62 18.09
CA LEU A 533 12.63 -3.09 18.91
C LEU A 533 13.94 -2.38 18.54
N GLU A 534 14.56 -1.72 19.51
CA GLU A 534 15.96 -1.30 19.49
C GLU A 534 16.75 -2.17 20.47
N SER A 535 16.59 -3.50 20.37
CA SER A 535 17.28 -4.47 21.22
C SER A 535 17.57 -5.76 20.46
N TYR A 536 18.69 -6.40 20.73
CA TYR A 536 19.07 -7.67 20.15
C TYR A 536 19.31 -8.72 21.24
N LYS A 537 18.55 -9.82 21.23
CA LYS A 537 18.62 -10.91 22.22
C LYS A 537 18.64 -10.39 23.68
N GLY A 538 17.84 -9.37 23.99
CA GLY A 538 17.74 -8.77 25.32
C GLY A 538 18.81 -7.72 25.66
N VAL A 539 19.74 -7.45 24.75
CA VAL A 539 20.69 -6.34 24.87
C VAL A 539 20.03 -5.08 24.34
N ASP A 540 19.95 -4.05 25.18
CA ASP A 540 19.39 -2.75 24.83
C ASP A 540 20.39 -1.97 23.93
N LEU A 541 19.94 -1.62 22.75
CA LEU A 541 20.71 -0.86 21.74
C LEU A 541 20.24 0.59 21.65
N ASP A 542 19.19 0.97 22.40
CA ASP A 542 18.67 2.34 22.42
C ASP A 542 19.59 3.26 23.23
N VAL A 543 20.18 4.22 22.54
CA VAL A 543 21.10 5.21 23.11
C VAL A 543 20.40 6.21 24.04
N THR A 544 19.13 6.48 23.77
CA THR A 544 18.34 7.47 24.54
C THR A 544 17.99 6.92 25.93
N SER A 545 17.72 5.64 26.04
CA SER A 545 17.42 4.97 27.31
C SER A 545 18.62 5.03 28.28
N LYS A 546 19.84 5.02 27.75
CA LYS A 546 21.09 5.06 28.51
C LYS A 546 21.38 6.45 29.06
N LYS A 547 21.11 7.52 28.32
CA LYS A 547 21.26 8.90 28.78
C LYS A 547 20.35 9.24 29.96
N LEU A 548 19.16 8.66 30.03
CA LEU A 548 18.22 8.86 31.14
C LEU A 548 18.63 8.12 32.43
N LYS A 549 19.28 6.95 32.31
CA LYS A 549 19.77 6.16 33.44
C LYS A 549 21.07 6.74 34.04
N THR A 550 21.88 7.46 33.29
CA THR A 550 23.16 8.06 33.72
C THR A 550 23.01 9.34 34.53
N GLY A 551 21.80 9.90 34.67
CA GLY A 551 21.53 11.07 35.50
C GLY A 551 21.59 10.84 37.03
N LYS A 552 21.62 9.59 37.52
CA LYS A 552 21.77 9.22 38.96
C LYS A 552 22.57 7.92 39.04
N ASP A 553 23.81 8.00 39.38
CA ASP A 553 24.77 6.89 39.62
C ASP A 553 25.60 6.42 38.42
N THR A 554 26.64 7.18 38.11
CA THR A 554 27.79 6.65 37.37
C THR A 554 29.11 6.98 38.05
N LYS A 555 29.42 6.20 39.02
CA LYS A 555 30.82 5.86 39.38
C LYS A 555 30.90 4.34 39.39
N LYS A 556 31.42 3.76 38.30
CA LYS A 556 31.83 2.37 38.06
C LYS A 556 30.99 1.73 36.90
N THR A 557 31.53 1.80 35.77
CA THR A 557 31.99 0.70 34.90
C THR A 557 32.48 1.32 33.59
N ARG A 558 33.76 1.62 33.52
CA ARG A 558 34.43 1.85 32.22
C ARG A 558 34.80 0.48 31.69
N GLY A 559 34.00 -0.07 30.80
CA GLY A 559 34.43 -1.13 29.91
C GLY A 559 35.19 -0.53 28.75
N VAL A 560 36.47 -0.74 28.69
CA VAL A 560 37.32 -0.31 27.60
C VAL A 560 37.34 -1.43 26.58
N LEU A 561 36.82 -1.16 25.38
CA LEU A 561 37.07 -2.04 24.21
C LEU A 561 38.57 -2.18 24.00
N SER A 562 38.99 -3.30 23.46
CA SER A 562 40.35 -3.57 23.02
C SER A 562 40.88 -2.55 21.96
N LEU A 563 40.02 -1.65 21.44
CA LEU A 563 40.31 -0.57 20.51
C LEU A 563 40.21 0.82 21.14
N GLY A 564 39.83 0.99 22.39
CA GLY A 564 39.80 2.29 23.09
C GLY A 564 38.66 3.22 22.77
N PHE A 565 37.56 2.76 22.12
CA PHE A 565 36.37 3.55 21.78
C PHE A 565 35.25 3.37 22.80
N GLU A 566 34.53 4.44 23.14
CA GLU A 566 33.30 4.42 23.93
C GLU A 566 32.07 4.11 22.99
N GLU A 567 30.95 3.63 23.57
CA GLU A 567 29.71 3.33 22.83
C GLU A 567 29.24 4.50 21.94
N THR A 568 29.33 5.74 22.48
CA THR A 568 28.98 6.98 21.78
C THR A 568 29.87 7.26 20.58
N ASP A 569 31.12 6.82 20.59
CA ASP A 569 32.06 7.05 19.49
C ASP A 569 31.74 6.12 18.32
N VAL A 570 31.42 4.85 18.57
CA VAL A 570 31.05 3.89 17.51
C VAL A 570 29.77 4.32 16.81
N GLN A 571 28.74 4.75 17.56
CA GLN A 571 27.51 5.26 17.00
C GLN A 571 27.73 6.49 16.12
N LYS A 572 28.54 7.45 16.58
CA LYS A 572 28.87 8.64 15.79
C LYS A 572 29.59 8.31 14.50
N ILE A 573 30.51 7.32 14.54
CA ILE A 573 31.17 6.82 13.34
C ILE A 573 30.13 6.27 12.34
N ILE A 574 29.15 5.46 12.82
CA ILE A 574 28.09 4.94 11.94
C ILE A 574 27.29 6.09 11.33
N GLN A 575 26.86 7.07 12.13
CA GLN A 575 26.12 8.24 11.67
C GLN A 575 26.88 9.02 10.58
N ASP A 576 28.18 9.29 10.79
CA ASP A 576 29.04 9.98 9.83
C ASP A 576 29.24 9.17 8.54
N LEU A 577 29.37 7.84 8.65
CA LEU A 577 29.44 6.93 7.51
C LEU A 577 28.12 6.93 6.73
N VAL A 578 26.96 6.91 7.38
CA VAL A 578 25.65 6.99 6.74
C VAL A 578 25.48 8.33 6.03
N LYS A 579 25.82 9.45 6.70
CA LYS A 579 25.78 10.79 6.07
C LYS A 579 26.65 10.83 4.80
N SER A 580 27.87 10.31 4.85
CA SER A 580 28.79 10.28 3.71
C SER A 580 28.39 9.29 2.61
N TYR A 581 27.59 8.28 2.92
CA TYR A 581 27.13 7.25 1.98
C TYR A 581 26.33 7.87 0.81
N PHE A 582 25.49 8.84 1.08
CA PHE A 582 24.63 9.48 0.07
C PHE A 582 25.43 10.31 -0.96
N SER A 583 26.63 10.78 -0.61
CA SER A 583 27.49 11.56 -1.51
C SER A 583 28.31 10.68 -2.46
N ILE A 584 28.36 9.35 -2.25
CA ILE A 584 29.17 8.44 -3.05
C ILE A 584 28.40 8.08 -4.33
N THR A 585 28.96 8.45 -5.48
CA THR A 585 28.44 8.10 -6.80
C THR A 585 29.04 6.83 -7.38
N ASP A 586 30.23 6.44 -6.93
CA ASP A 586 30.92 5.21 -7.36
C ASP A 586 30.33 3.98 -6.67
N HIS A 587 29.96 2.98 -7.47
CA HIS A 587 29.29 1.75 -7.01
C HIS A 587 30.18 0.90 -6.08
N THR A 588 31.45 0.75 -6.44
CA THR A 588 32.40 -0.06 -5.66
C THR A 588 32.69 0.58 -4.30
N LEU A 589 32.94 1.89 -4.30
CA LEU A 589 33.12 2.65 -3.05
C LEU A 589 31.86 2.65 -2.18
N ARG A 590 30.69 2.67 -2.81
CA ARG A 590 29.40 2.58 -2.10
C ARG A 590 29.21 1.21 -1.45
N ALA A 591 29.47 0.13 -2.16
CA ALA A 591 29.44 -1.23 -1.61
C ALA A 591 30.42 -1.41 -0.43
N GLN A 592 31.64 -0.90 -0.58
CA GLN A 592 32.62 -0.90 0.50
C GLN A 592 32.15 -0.09 1.72
N ARG A 593 31.56 1.10 1.49
CA ARG A 593 31.00 1.92 2.56
C ARG A 593 29.87 1.21 3.26
N ARG A 594 29.00 0.52 2.53
CA ARG A 594 27.90 -0.29 3.11
C ARG A 594 28.48 -1.38 4.00
N GLN A 595 29.45 -2.14 3.55
CA GLN A 595 30.11 -3.18 4.35
C GLN A 595 30.77 -2.59 5.61
N GLN A 596 31.36 -1.39 5.52
CA GLN A 596 31.90 -0.70 6.69
C GLN A 596 30.79 -0.36 7.71
N ILE A 597 29.67 0.19 7.26
CA ILE A 597 28.54 0.49 8.14
C ILE A 597 28.04 -0.78 8.82
N ASP A 598 27.81 -1.85 8.07
CA ASP A 598 27.33 -3.12 8.61
C ASP A 598 28.31 -3.71 9.63
N LYS A 599 29.62 -3.58 9.40
CA LYS A 599 30.65 -3.97 10.36
C LYS A 599 30.56 -3.15 11.65
N TYR A 600 30.50 -1.82 11.53
CA TYR A 600 30.41 -0.97 12.72
C TYR A 600 29.12 -1.16 13.49
N VAL A 601 28.00 -1.50 12.84
CA VAL A 601 26.75 -1.88 13.51
C VAL A 601 26.96 -3.16 14.33
N LYS A 602 27.63 -4.17 13.78
CA LYS A 602 28.00 -5.38 14.53
C LYS A 602 28.91 -5.07 15.71
N ASP A 603 29.92 -4.24 15.50
CA ASP A 603 30.84 -3.81 16.56
C ASP A 603 30.07 -3.07 17.67
N TYR A 604 29.12 -2.19 17.31
CA TYR A 604 28.25 -1.50 18.26
C TYR A 604 27.43 -2.47 19.11
N ILE A 605 26.81 -3.50 18.49
CA ILE A 605 26.06 -4.51 19.22
C ILE A 605 26.96 -5.29 20.19
N LYS A 606 28.19 -5.65 19.75
CA LYS A 606 29.17 -6.33 20.61
C LYS A 606 29.57 -5.49 21.81
N VAL A 607 29.75 -4.19 21.65
CA VAL A 607 30.02 -3.24 22.74
C VAL A 607 28.86 -3.20 23.71
N CYS A 608 27.63 -3.06 23.22
CA CYS A 608 26.43 -3.06 24.06
C CYS A 608 26.22 -4.39 24.80
N ALA A 609 26.70 -5.50 24.22
CA ALA A 609 26.62 -6.85 24.78
C ALA A 609 27.83 -7.24 25.68
N GLU A 610 28.57 -6.25 26.23
CA GLU A 610 29.74 -6.53 27.05
C GLU A 610 29.40 -7.52 28.20
N GLY A 611 30.19 -8.60 28.26
CA GLY A 611 29.99 -9.69 29.26
C GLY A 611 28.95 -10.75 28.85
N ASN A 612 28.29 -10.61 27.68
CA ASN A 612 27.37 -11.62 27.15
C ASN A 612 27.97 -12.30 25.90
N HIS A 613 28.77 -13.34 26.13
CA HIS A 613 29.47 -14.06 25.06
C HIS A 613 28.52 -14.70 24.04
N GLU A 614 27.37 -15.22 24.48
CA GLU A 614 26.37 -15.81 23.56
C GLU A 614 25.87 -14.80 22.52
N VAL A 615 25.62 -13.56 22.94
CA VAL A 615 25.20 -12.51 22.02
C VAL A 615 26.36 -12.06 21.14
N GLN A 616 27.58 -11.93 21.70
CA GLN A 616 28.77 -11.52 20.96
C GLN A 616 29.09 -12.52 19.82
N ASP A 617 29.01 -13.82 20.09
CA ASP A 617 29.22 -14.85 19.08
C ASP A 617 28.12 -14.83 17.98
N ALA A 618 26.87 -14.68 18.38
CA ALA A 618 25.74 -14.63 17.45
C ALA A 618 25.75 -13.40 16.52
N VAL A 619 26.39 -12.30 16.89
CA VAL A 619 26.47 -11.09 16.08
C VAL A 619 27.30 -11.28 14.79
N ASP A 620 28.30 -12.15 14.80
CA ASP A 620 29.14 -12.39 13.62
C ASP A 620 28.34 -13.01 12.46
N GLU A 621 27.37 -13.86 12.77
CA GLU A 621 26.47 -14.47 11.78
C GLU A 621 25.27 -13.59 11.41
N LEU A 622 25.04 -12.48 12.14
CA LEU A 622 23.91 -11.61 11.92
C LEU A 622 24.01 -10.88 10.57
N GLU A 623 22.97 -10.93 9.77
CA GLU A 623 22.87 -10.09 8.56
C GLU A 623 22.34 -8.70 8.93
N ILE A 624 22.82 -7.67 8.23
CA ILE A 624 22.39 -6.27 8.37
C ILE A 624 22.02 -5.75 6.97
N PRO A 625 20.81 -5.20 6.80
CA PRO A 625 19.70 -5.07 7.73
C PRO A 625 19.01 -6.44 8.04
N ASN A 626 18.14 -6.46 9.04
CA ASN A 626 17.47 -7.67 9.50
C ASN A 626 16.05 -7.38 10.02
N ASP A 627 15.30 -8.42 10.35
CA ASP A 627 13.91 -8.37 10.85
C ASP A 627 13.81 -8.38 12.40
N GLN A 628 14.92 -8.31 13.13
CA GLN A 628 14.92 -8.47 14.59
C GLN A 628 14.88 -7.16 15.36
N PHE A 629 15.52 -6.11 14.83
CA PHE A 629 15.56 -4.78 15.43
C PHE A 629 15.72 -3.68 14.38
N PHE A 630 15.59 -2.41 14.80
CA PHE A 630 15.91 -1.25 14.00
C PHE A 630 16.52 -0.13 14.87
N LEU A 631 17.63 0.45 14.43
CA LEU A 631 18.36 1.48 15.16
C LEU A 631 17.93 2.88 14.70
N TRP A 632 16.80 3.36 15.23
CA TRP A 632 16.17 4.62 14.82
C TRP A 632 17.10 5.82 14.91
N HIS A 633 17.71 6.04 16.09
CA HIS A 633 18.60 7.18 16.36
C HIS A 633 19.98 7.07 15.69
N THR A 634 20.32 5.90 15.18
CA THR A 634 21.58 5.66 14.46
C THR A 634 21.42 5.87 12.96
N TYR A 635 20.41 5.23 12.35
CA TYR A 635 20.19 5.31 10.90
C TYR A 635 19.55 6.63 10.47
N PHE A 636 18.66 7.22 11.29
CA PHE A 636 17.96 8.48 11.01
C PHE A 636 18.42 9.62 11.95
N ALA A 637 19.72 9.63 12.21
CA ALA A 637 20.33 10.60 13.12
C ALA A 637 20.07 12.05 12.73
N ASP A 638 20.06 12.36 11.42
CA ASP A 638 19.76 13.67 10.84
C ASP A 638 18.36 14.17 11.25
N VAL A 639 17.40 13.29 11.39
CA VAL A 639 16.04 13.61 11.82
C VAL A 639 15.96 13.80 13.34
N PHE A 640 16.54 12.86 14.10
CA PHE A 640 16.46 12.92 15.58
C PHE A 640 17.33 14.01 16.19
N GLU A 641 18.40 14.45 15.51
CA GLU A 641 19.18 15.65 15.88
C GLU A 641 18.33 16.93 15.79
N GLN A 642 17.29 16.93 14.91
CA GLN A 642 16.32 18.03 14.76
C GLN A 642 15.06 17.85 15.64
N GLY A 643 15.01 16.81 16.47
CA GLY A 643 13.93 16.56 17.43
C GLY A 643 12.95 15.46 17.04
N GLY A 644 13.04 14.89 15.85
CA GLY A 644 12.18 13.81 15.36
C GLY A 644 11.50 14.13 14.04
N PHE A 645 10.50 13.33 13.68
CA PHE A 645 9.74 13.48 12.43
C PHE A 645 8.65 14.54 12.53
N ASP A 646 8.40 15.23 11.42
CA ASP A 646 7.31 16.21 11.30
C ASP A 646 5.97 15.53 11.06
N ILE A 647 5.97 14.41 10.33
CA ILE A 647 4.77 13.61 10.05
C ILE A 647 5.11 12.14 10.28
N VAL A 648 4.30 11.45 11.09
CA VAL A 648 4.29 9.99 11.22
C VAL A 648 2.92 9.49 10.82
N ILE A 649 2.88 8.65 9.78
CA ILE A 649 1.64 8.17 9.17
C ILE A 649 1.77 6.67 8.88
N GLY A 650 0.67 5.91 8.92
CA GLY A 650 0.73 4.51 8.52
C GLY A 650 -0.52 3.69 8.81
N ASN A 651 -0.44 2.44 8.38
CA ASN A 651 -1.40 1.37 8.68
C ASN A 651 -0.65 0.20 9.34
N PRO A 652 -0.52 0.19 10.68
CA PRO A 652 0.26 -0.85 11.38
C PRO A 652 -0.43 -2.22 11.27
N PRO A 653 0.31 -3.33 11.47
CA PRO A 653 -0.24 -4.68 11.33
C PRO A 653 -1.31 -5.00 12.40
N TYR A 654 -2.46 -5.58 11.98
CA TYR A 654 -3.60 -5.93 12.85
C TYR A 654 -3.48 -7.37 13.38
N ILE A 655 -2.47 -7.62 14.22
CA ILE A 655 -2.25 -8.93 14.83
C ILE A 655 -2.80 -8.93 16.26
N SER A 656 -3.88 -9.69 16.46
CA SER A 656 -4.53 -9.78 17.76
C SER A 656 -3.70 -10.54 18.80
N ALA A 657 -3.91 -10.25 20.08
CA ALA A 657 -3.21 -10.94 21.17
C ALA A 657 -3.31 -12.48 21.12
N PRO A 658 -4.48 -13.10 20.80
CA PRO A 658 -4.54 -14.55 20.64
C PRO A 658 -3.68 -15.07 19.47
N ALA A 659 -3.63 -14.34 18.34
CA ALA A 659 -2.79 -14.71 17.20
C ALA A 659 -1.30 -14.61 17.52
N GLN A 660 -0.88 -13.56 18.25
CA GLN A 660 0.50 -13.40 18.72
C GLN A 660 0.94 -14.59 19.60
N VAL A 661 0.06 -15.06 20.50
CA VAL A 661 0.40 -16.19 21.41
C VAL A 661 0.37 -17.53 20.68
N ALA A 662 -0.43 -17.70 19.64
CA ALA A 662 -0.55 -18.94 18.88
C ALA A 662 0.65 -19.21 17.95
N ASN A 663 1.46 -18.20 17.63
CA ASN A 663 2.64 -18.30 16.78
C ASN A 663 3.90 -18.07 17.63
N GLU A 664 4.83 -19.03 17.64
CA GLU A 664 6.04 -18.96 18.48
C GLU A 664 6.91 -17.73 18.21
N GLY A 665 7.11 -17.36 16.95
CA GLY A 665 7.89 -16.20 16.57
C GLY A 665 7.27 -14.89 17.06
N LEU A 666 5.95 -14.74 16.90
CA LEU A 666 5.20 -13.57 17.37
C LEU A 666 5.10 -13.54 18.91
N ALA A 667 5.02 -14.69 19.59
CA ALA A 667 5.04 -14.77 21.03
C ALA A 667 6.39 -14.28 21.57
N LEU A 668 7.49 -14.73 20.98
CA LEU A 668 8.83 -14.26 21.34
C LEU A 668 9.00 -12.75 21.09
N GLN A 669 8.51 -12.25 19.98
CA GLN A 669 8.52 -10.81 19.68
C GLN A 669 7.71 -10.03 20.72
N ARG A 670 6.52 -10.53 21.09
CA ARG A 670 5.67 -9.93 22.14
C ARG A 670 6.41 -9.83 23.48
N ASP A 671 7.07 -10.90 23.88
CA ASP A 671 7.85 -10.92 25.12
C ASP A 671 9.01 -9.91 25.09
N ARG A 672 9.71 -9.81 23.96
CA ARG A 672 10.78 -8.83 23.76
C ARG A 672 10.26 -7.39 23.82
N ILE A 673 9.09 -7.11 23.23
CA ILE A 673 8.44 -5.78 23.30
C ILE A 673 8.09 -5.41 24.76
N VAL A 674 7.62 -6.35 25.55
CA VAL A 674 7.35 -6.10 26.98
C VAL A 674 8.65 -5.90 27.75
N GLN A 675 9.67 -6.72 27.49
CA GLN A 675 10.94 -6.70 28.23
C GLN A 675 11.80 -5.46 27.94
N CYS A 676 11.70 -4.85 26.76
CA CYS A 676 12.48 -3.67 26.40
C CYS A 676 12.15 -2.44 27.28
N GLY A 677 10.98 -2.43 27.93
CA GLY A 677 10.58 -1.37 28.85
C GLY A 677 10.31 0.01 28.22
N TYR A 678 10.29 0.09 26.89
CA TYR A 678 10.06 1.34 26.15
C TYR A 678 8.60 1.78 26.18
N TYR A 679 7.66 0.81 26.20
CA TYR A 679 6.22 1.02 26.01
C TYR A 679 5.49 1.15 27.34
N GLU A 680 4.74 2.23 27.52
CA GLU A 680 3.96 2.56 28.72
C GLU A 680 2.50 2.12 28.61
N THR A 681 2.00 2.00 27.35
CA THR A 681 0.58 1.83 27.08
C THR A 681 0.12 0.38 27.01
N LEU A 682 1.05 -0.58 27.05
CA LEU A 682 0.73 -2.01 26.97
C LEU A 682 -0.10 -2.44 28.19
N TYR A 683 -1.26 -3.05 27.91
CA TYR A 683 -2.17 -3.49 28.97
C TYR A 683 -2.92 -4.77 28.58
N GLN A 684 -2.85 -5.79 29.45
CA GLN A 684 -3.54 -7.08 29.28
C GLN A 684 -3.26 -7.75 27.92
N LYS A 685 -4.31 -8.04 27.12
CA LYS A 685 -4.25 -8.71 25.82
C LYS A 685 -4.18 -7.67 24.70
N TRP A 686 -3.14 -6.86 24.68
CA TRP A 686 -2.96 -5.82 23.67
C TRP A 686 -2.66 -6.40 22.29
N ASP A 687 -3.18 -5.76 21.24
CA ASP A 687 -2.94 -6.06 19.85
C ASP A 687 -1.70 -5.30 19.33
N LEU A 688 -1.03 -5.83 18.30
CA LEU A 688 0.30 -5.36 17.87
C LEU A 688 0.32 -3.90 17.41
N TYR A 689 -0.78 -3.36 16.92
CA TYR A 689 -0.85 -1.95 16.49
C TYR A 689 -0.70 -0.94 17.65
N VAL A 690 -0.96 -1.34 18.91
CA VAL A 690 -0.86 -0.44 20.07
C VAL A 690 0.58 0.06 20.28
N PRO A 691 1.61 -0.79 20.36
CA PRO A 691 3.00 -0.31 20.44
C PRO A 691 3.44 0.45 19.16
N PHE A 692 2.91 0.17 17.98
CA PHE A 692 3.18 0.98 16.79
C PHE A 692 2.69 2.41 16.93
N MET A 693 1.47 2.61 17.45
CA MET A 693 0.94 3.95 17.72
C MET A 693 1.78 4.71 18.75
N GLU A 694 2.17 4.05 19.83
CA GLU A 694 3.01 4.67 20.86
C GLU A 694 4.40 5.01 20.31
N ARG A 695 5.02 4.11 19.53
CA ARG A 695 6.32 4.36 18.88
C ARG A 695 6.20 5.56 17.93
N GLY A 696 5.19 5.58 17.07
CA GLY A 696 4.97 6.67 16.11
C GLY A 696 4.80 8.03 16.78
N LEU A 697 4.02 8.12 17.85
CA LEU A 697 3.84 9.35 18.62
C LEU A 697 5.13 9.81 19.28
N LYS A 698 5.91 8.88 19.86
CA LYS A 698 7.20 9.20 20.52
C LYS A 698 8.31 9.63 19.55
N MET A 699 8.16 9.32 18.23
CA MET A 699 9.13 9.74 17.21
C MET A 699 8.88 11.15 16.64
N LEU A 700 7.77 11.81 17.02
CA LEU A 700 7.43 13.15 16.53
C LEU A 700 8.31 14.23 17.15
N ASN A 701 8.71 15.19 16.32
CA ASN A 701 9.22 16.45 16.78
C ASN A 701 8.11 17.29 17.47
N LYS A 702 8.46 18.41 18.06
CA LYS A 702 7.51 19.33 18.68
C LYS A 702 6.62 19.98 17.59
N GLY A 703 5.32 19.80 17.69
CA GLY A 703 4.34 20.26 16.71
C GLY A 703 4.11 19.28 15.56
N GLY A 704 4.84 18.17 15.51
CA GLY A 704 4.69 17.14 14.50
C GLY A 704 3.31 16.47 14.52
N SER A 705 2.86 16.01 13.35
CA SER A 705 1.56 15.41 13.09
C SER A 705 1.65 13.87 13.04
N PHE A 706 0.66 13.22 13.62
CA PHE A 706 0.50 11.77 13.64
C PHE A 706 -0.85 11.37 13.06
N SER A 707 -0.86 10.36 12.20
CA SER A 707 -2.11 9.71 11.77
C SER A 707 -1.91 8.22 11.51
N MET A 708 -2.76 7.39 12.11
CA MET A 708 -2.79 5.95 11.84
C MET A 708 -4.23 5.43 11.71
N ILE A 709 -4.43 4.55 10.71
CA ILE A 709 -5.66 3.77 10.61
C ILE A 709 -5.50 2.48 11.41
N VAL A 710 -6.43 2.21 12.33
CA VAL A 710 -6.32 1.09 13.28
C VAL A 710 -7.68 0.44 13.52
N PRO A 711 -7.72 -0.78 14.09
CA PRO A 711 -8.97 -1.43 14.44
C PRO A 711 -9.84 -0.63 15.41
N PHE A 712 -11.14 -0.55 15.14
CA PHE A 712 -12.13 0.11 15.97
C PHE A 712 -12.13 -0.34 17.44
N PRO A 713 -11.81 -1.61 17.80
CA PRO A 713 -11.68 -2.05 19.19
C PRO A 713 -10.75 -1.19 20.06
N LEU A 714 -9.83 -0.40 19.47
CA LEU A 714 -9.06 0.58 20.22
C LEU A 714 -9.95 1.54 21.02
N SER A 715 -11.12 1.91 20.48
CA SER A 715 -12.04 2.87 21.10
C SER A 715 -12.74 2.32 22.35
N ASN A 716 -12.99 1.02 22.42
CA ASN A 716 -13.89 0.45 23.43
C ASN A 716 -13.31 -0.71 24.26
N GLN A 717 -12.32 -1.45 23.75
CA GLN A 717 -11.76 -2.60 24.43
C GLN A 717 -10.87 -2.19 25.62
N LEU A 718 -10.82 -3.08 26.61
CA LEU A 718 -10.11 -2.81 27.86
C LEU A 718 -8.58 -2.67 27.67
N TYR A 719 -8.01 -3.41 26.73
CA TYR A 719 -6.57 -3.31 26.45
C TYR A 719 -6.14 -1.93 25.92
N GLY A 720 -7.03 -1.22 25.23
CA GLY A 720 -6.78 0.13 24.73
C GLY A 720 -6.87 1.23 25.82
N LYS A 721 -7.35 0.90 27.03
CA LYS A 721 -7.58 1.89 28.09
C LYS A 721 -6.36 2.74 28.43
N LYS A 722 -5.20 2.09 28.62
CA LYS A 722 -3.95 2.83 28.94
C LYS A 722 -3.53 3.74 27.81
N PHE A 723 -3.62 3.27 26.56
CA PHE A 723 -3.29 4.08 25.39
C PHE A 723 -4.22 5.29 25.25
N ARG A 724 -5.55 5.11 25.37
CA ARG A 724 -6.52 6.21 25.28
C ARG A 724 -6.26 7.30 26.30
N LYS A 725 -5.90 6.93 27.54
CA LYS A 725 -5.51 7.89 28.58
C LYS A 725 -4.18 8.57 28.22
N TRP A 726 -3.17 7.77 27.89
CA TRP A 726 -1.81 8.25 27.66
C TRP A 726 -1.72 9.21 26.47
N VAL A 727 -2.38 8.89 25.34
CA VAL A 727 -2.37 9.76 24.15
C VAL A 727 -3.04 11.11 24.46
N TRP A 728 -4.11 11.10 25.24
CA TRP A 728 -4.79 12.32 25.64
C TRP A 728 -3.97 13.18 26.62
N ASP A 729 -3.31 12.56 27.58
CA ASP A 729 -2.53 13.27 28.58
C ASP A 729 -1.23 13.88 28.00
N ASN A 730 -0.69 13.34 26.92
CA ASN A 730 0.62 13.73 26.39
C ASN A 730 0.57 14.41 25.01
N TYR A 731 -0.51 14.24 24.25
CA TYR A 731 -0.65 14.74 22.87
C TYR A 731 -2.00 15.43 22.67
N ARG A 732 -2.07 16.27 21.65
CA ARG A 732 -3.33 16.83 21.21
C ARG A 732 -3.98 15.85 20.22
N VAL A 733 -5.04 15.17 20.62
CA VAL A 733 -5.90 14.42 19.68
C VAL A 733 -6.76 15.44 18.94
N SER A 734 -6.53 15.61 17.65
CA SER A 734 -7.22 16.62 16.83
C SER A 734 -8.50 16.08 16.20
N GLU A 735 -8.46 14.84 15.69
CA GLU A 735 -9.59 14.23 15.01
C GLU A 735 -9.63 12.71 15.22
N ILE A 736 -10.83 12.15 15.26
CA ILE A 736 -11.08 10.72 15.17
C ILE A 736 -12.12 10.48 14.07
N VAL A 737 -11.75 9.68 13.05
CA VAL A 737 -12.68 9.29 12.01
C VAL A 737 -13.24 7.91 12.33
N ASP A 738 -14.54 7.82 12.50
CA ASP A 738 -15.25 6.56 12.70
C ASP A 738 -15.58 5.92 11.34
N LEU A 739 -14.90 4.83 11.03
CA LEU A 739 -15.10 4.04 9.82
C LEU A 739 -16.01 2.82 10.07
N ASN A 740 -16.62 2.76 11.25
CA ASN A 740 -17.49 1.64 11.61
C ASN A 740 -18.77 1.63 10.76
N GLY A 741 -19.10 0.46 10.25
CA GLY A 741 -20.28 0.28 9.37
C GLY A 741 -19.93 0.31 7.87
N THR A 742 -18.77 0.83 7.48
CA THR A 742 -18.29 0.82 6.10
C THR A 742 -17.18 -0.21 5.93
N LYS A 743 -17.28 -1.03 4.89
CA LYS A 743 -16.24 -2.02 4.56
C LYS A 743 -15.07 -1.32 3.85
N ILE A 744 -14.02 -1.02 4.60
CA ILE A 744 -12.82 -0.34 4.06
C ILE A 744 -11.90 -1.32 3.33
N PHE A 745 -11.65 -2.49 3.92
CA PHE A 745 -10.75 -3.51 3.38
C PHE A 745 -11.53 -4.69 2.81
N ASP A 746 -11.25 -5.11 1.57
CA ASP A 746 -11.96 -6.19 0.89
C ASP A 746 -11.85 -7.53 1.62
N ASN A 747 -10.71 -7.80 2.24
CA ASN A 747 -10.37 -9.06 2.89
C ASN A 747 -10.45 -9.05 4.42
N ALA A 748 -10.81 -7.91 5.05
CA ALA A 748 -10.94 -7.79 6.49
C ALA A 748 -12.41 -7.69 6.92
N THR A 749 -12.73 -8.32 8.06
CA THR A 749 -14.03 -8.22 8.73
C THR A 749 -14.01 -7.26 9.92
N VAL A 750 -12.90 -6.54 10.11
CA VAL A 750 -12.67 -5.66 11.26
C VAL A 750 -13.05 -4.24 10.89
N SER A 751 -13.91 -3.61 11.68
CA SER A 751 -14.17 -2.18 11.61
C SER A 751 -12.96 -1.39 12.05
N ASN A 752 -12.78 -0.20 11.48
CA ASN A 752 -11.60 0.63 11.68
C ASN A 752 -11.96 2.02 12.21
N LEU A 753 -10.95 2.73 12.68
CA LEU A 753 -10.95 4.17 12.92
C LEU A 753 -9.62 4.77 12.46
N ILE A 754 -9.60 6.07 12.17
CA ILE A 754 -8.36 6.82 11.98
C ILE A 754 -8.20 7.77 13.17
N LEU A 755 -7.01 7.78 13.76
CA LEU A 755 -6.63 8.69 14.82
C LEU A 755 -5.65 9.73 14.31
N PHE A 756 -6.00 11.02 14.44
CA PHE A 756 -5.09 12.14 14.21
C PHE A 756 -4.69 12.76 15.54
N ALA A 757 -3.40 13.00 15.70
CA ALA A 757 -2.85 13.65 16.87
C ALA A 757 -1.65 14.53 16.53
N GLN A 758 -1.29 15.46 17.40
CA GLN A 758 -0.11 16.31 17.28
C GLN A 758 0.71 16.29 18.56
N ASN A 759 2.03 16.40 18.45
CA ASN A 759 2.93 16.59 19.58
C ASN A 759 2.87 18.05 20.08
N SER A 760 1.74 18.39 20.65
CA SER A 760 1.43 19.72 21.20
C SER A 760 0.48 19.60 22.39
N ILE A 761 0.29 20.70 23.10
CA ILE A 761 -0.63 20.75 24.25
C ILE A 761 -2.07 20.59 23.74
N SER A 762 -2.85 19.70 24.38
CA SER A 762 -4.27 19.54 24.09
C SER A 762 -5.06 20.82 24.35
N ASN A 763 -5.95 21.17 23.40
CA ASN A 763 -6.93 22.24 23.58
C ASN A 763 -8.26 21.78 24.19
N GLY A 764 -8.32 20.49 24.61
CA GLY A 764 -9.50 19.89 25.22
C GLY A 764 -10.59 19.46 24.24
N LYS A 765 -10.45 19.73 22.94
CA LYS A 765 -11.47 19.46 21.92
C LYS A 765 -10.99 18.44 20.89
N VAL A 766 -11.92 17.68 20.32
CA VAL A 766 -11.69 16.68 19.29
C VAL A 766 -12.78 16.74 18.24
N ILE A 767 -12.42 16.64 16.97
CA ILE A 767 -13.32 16.51 15.83
C ILE A 767 -13.68 15.04 15.64
N ILE A 768 -14.97 14.76 15.47
CA ILE A 768 -15.48 13.44 15.09
C ILE A 768 -15.97 13.52 13.65
N SER A 769 -15.42 12.65 12.83
CA SER A 769 -15.76 12.53 11.42
C SER A 769 -16.26 11.12 11.11
N ASN A 770 -17.08 10.99 10.08
CA ASN A 770 -17.63 9.73 9.59
C ASN A 770 -17.33 9.57 8.09
N ILE A 771 -17.61 8.40 7.57
CA ILE A 771 -17.45 8.06 6.16
C ILE A 771 -18.81 7.71 5.55
N ASN A 772 -19.07 8.16 4.31
CA ASN A 772 -20.28 7.81 3.56
C ASN A 772 -20.09 6.51 2.73
N GLU A 773 -21.12 6.11 1.98
CA GLU A 773 -21.09 4.92 1.12
C GLU A 773 -20.12 5.11 -0.08
N GLU A 774 -19.91 6.34 -0.53
CA GLU A 774 -18.96 6.74 -1.57
C GLU A 774 -17.50 6.78 -1.08
N LYS A 775 -17.25 6.42 0.19
CA LYS A 775 -15.97 6.47 0.88
C LYS A 775 -15.41 7.88 1.08
N GLU A 776 -16.23 8.89 1.08
CA GLU A 776 -15.86 10.25 1.43
C GLU A 776 -15.97 10.48 2.94
N ILE A 777 -14.98 11.13 3.51
CA ILE A 777 -14.92 11.46 4.94
C ILE A 777 -15.44 12.87 5.15
N PHE A 778 -16.36 13.05 6.09
CA PHE A 778 -16.96 14.32 6.42
C PHE A 778 -17.03 14.57 7.92
N HIS A 779 -16.84 15.83 8.31
CA HIS A 779 -16.94 16.25 9.70
C HIS A 779 -18.40 16.17 10.19
N VAL A 780 -18.60 15.55 11.35
CA VAL A 780 -19.95 15.44 11.96
C VAL A 780 -20.13 16.47 13.06
N PHE A 781 -19.19 16.53 14.00
CA PHE A 781 -19.21 17.52 15.09
C PHE A 781 -17.85 17.66 15.79
N GLU A 782 -17.65 18.78 16.46
CA GLU A 782 -16.58 18.99 17.42
C GLU A 782 -17.11 18.84 18.85
N GLN A 783 -16.39 18.20 19.73
CA GLN A 783 -16.77 18.08 21.14
C GLN A 783 -15.57 18.15 22.08
N GLU A 784 -15.85 18.44 23.35
CA GLU A 784 -14.85 18.33 24.40
C GLU A 784 -14.58 16.85 24.74
N TYR A 785 -13.35 16.54 25.08
CA TYR A 785 -12.92 15.16 25.38
C TYR A 785 -13.70 14.51 26.51
N CYS A 786 -14.06 15.26 27.56
CA CYS A 786 -14.87 14.74 28.66
C CYS A 786 -16.21 14.19 28.16
N ASN A 787 -16.76 14.73 27.07
CA ASN A 787 -18.01 14.27 26.47
C ASN A 787 -17.80 13.04 25.56
N LEU A 788 -16.57 12.78 25.11
CA LEU A 788 -16.21 11.59 24.34
C LEU A 788 -16.22 10.32 25.22
N ILE A 789 -15.98 10.47 26.53
CA ILE A 789 -15.86 9.33 27.44
C ILE A 789 -17.26 8.90 27.91
N GLN A 790 -17.70 7.71 27.49
CA GLN A 790 -18.97 7.10 27.90
C GLN A 790 -18.87 6.37 29.26
N ASP A 791 -17.72 5.74 29.55
CA ASP A 791 -17.46 4.96 30.76
C ASP A 791 -16.10 5.36 31.36
N GLU A 792 -16.12 6.17 32.42
CA GLU A 792 -14.89 6.64 33.06
C GLU A 792 -14.01 5.50 33.59
N SER A 793 -14.62 4.38 34.00
CA SER A 793 -13.87 3.23 34.53
C SER A 793 -13.05 2.53 33.43
N LYS A 794 -13.52 2.55 32.19
CA LYS A 794 -12.91 1.91 31.02
C LYS A 794 -12.39 2.91 29.99
N LEU A 795 -12.72 4.21 30.12
CA LEU A 795 -12.38 5.27 29.17
C LEU A 795 -12.83 4.94 27.74
N VAL A 796 -14.04 4.42 27.59
CA VAL A 796 -14.63 4.08 26.28
C VAL A 796 -14.99 5.35 25.53
N TRP A 797 -14.57 5.49 24.29
CA TRP A 797 -14.92 6.59 23.41
C TRP A 797 -16.29 6.39 22.77
N ASN A 798 -17.12 7.42 22.80
CA ASN A 798 -18.43 7.46 22.17
C ASN A 798 -18.44 8.47 21.02
N PHE A 799 -18.74 8.00 19.82
CA PHE A 799 -18.76 8.82 18.59
C PHE A 799 -20.18 9.31 18.22
N THR A 800 -21.18 9.13 19.10
CA THR A 800 -22.52 9.64 18.86
C THR A 800 -22.73 10.98 19.56
N LYS A 801 -23.30 11.94 18.83
CA LYS A 801 -23.74 13.23 19.41
C LYS A 801 -25.05 12.99 20.16
N ASP A 802 -24.97 12.63 21.43
CA ASP A 802 -26.16 12.47 22.26
C ASP A 802 -26.43 13.75 23.06
N GLU A 803 -27.24 14.64 22.52
CA GLU A 803 -27.69 15.85 23.23
C GLU A 803 -28.61 15.54 24.42
N ARG A 804 -29.14 14.31 24.51
CA ARG A 804 -30.05 13.87 25.59
C ARG A 804 -29.33 13.49 26.88
N SER A 805 -28.01 13.22 26.81
CA SER A 805 -27.26 12.70 27.97
C SER A 805 -26.94 13.73 29.04
N LYS A 806 -26.95 15.03 28.75
CA LYS A 806 -26.55 16.08 29.70
C LYS A 806 -27.58 16.34 30.82
N ASN A 807 -28.82 15.91 30.68
CA ASN A 807 -29.90 16.25 31.64
C ASN A 807 -30.58 15.05 32.33
N GLN A 808 -30.17 13.80 32.13
CA GLN A 808 -30.93 12.64 32.63
C GLN A 808 -30.10 11.56 33.35
N HIS A 809 -28.89 11.81 33.79
CA HIS A 809 -28.10 10.79 34.47
C HIS A 809 -28.52 10.40 35.88
N SER A 810 -29.60 10.97 36.43
CA SER A 810 -30.03 10.69 37.81
C SER A 810 -31.17 9.68 37.95
N SER A 811 -31.78 9.15 36.87
CA SER A 811 -32.94 8.28 37.01
C SER A 811 -33.20 7.23 35.92
N MET A 812 -32.31 7.02 34.98
CA MET A 812 -32.50 5.97 33.98
C MET A 812 -31.99 4.62 34.49
N LEU A 813 -32.89 3.66 34.63
CA LEU A 813 -32.59 2.27 34.91
C LEU A 813 -31.99 1.60 33.66
N THR A 814 -30.89 0.92 33.83
CA THR A 814 -30.20 0.18 32.74
C THR A 814 -30.73 -1.24 32.63
N LEU A 815 -30.48 -1.91 31.48
CA LEU A 815 -30.82 -3.34 31.37
C LEU A 815 -30.10 -4.17 32.43
N GLY A 816 -28.95 -3.76 32.91
CA GLY A 816 -28.20 -4.42 34.00
C GLY A 816 -28.91 -4.33 35.37
N ASP A 817 -29.84 -3.37 35.54
CA ASP A 817 -30.63 -3.24 36.76
C ASP A 817 -31.80 -4.24 36.77
N TYR A 818 -32.25 -4.75 35.64
CA TYR A 818 -33.31 -5.72 35.47
C TYR A 818 -32.87 -7.12 35.09
N CYS A 819 -31.76 -7.24 34.37
CA CYS A 819 -31.32 -8.48 33.74
C CYS A 819 -29.88 -8.81 34.06
N TYR A 820 -29.62 -10.08 34.27
CA TYR A 820 -28.25 -10.60 34.25
C TYR A 820 -27.79 -10.76 32.78
N ILE A 821 -26.76 -10.01 32.37
CA ILE A 821 -26.21 -10.04 31.00
C ILE A 821 -24.89 -10.80 31.04
N SER A 822 -24.78 -11.88 30.29
CA SER A 822 -23.54 -12.64 30.18
C SER A 822 -23.28 -13.03 28.72
N VAL A 823 -22.01 -13.31 28.43
CA VAL A 823 -21.63 -13.97 27.16
C VAL A 823 -22.23 -15.38 27.21
N GLY A 824 -22.97 -15.75 26.17
CA GLY A 824 -23.53 -17.10 26.05
C GLY A 824 -22.46 -18.19 26.00
N MET A 825 -22.84 -19.38 25.60
CA MET A 825 -21.92 -20.50 25.47
C MET A 825 -21.06 -20.36 24.20
N VAL A 826 -19.75 -20.62 24.30
CA VAL A 826 -18.81 -20.52 23.18
C VAL A 826 -18.53 -21.93 22.64
N LEU A 827 -19.33 -22.37 21.66
CA LEU A 827 -19.23 -23.69 21.07
C LEU A 827 -17.89 -23.95 20.33
N ASN A 828 -17.30 -22.91 19.73
CA ASN A 828 -16.03 -23.04 19.01
C ASN A 828 -14.85 -23.47 19.88
N ALA A 829 -14.92 -23.27 21.20
CA ALA A 829 -13.92 -23.77 22.13
C ALA A 829 -14.03 -25.29 22.31
N ASP A 830 -15.22 -25.83 22.17
CA ASP A 830 -15.50 -27.28 22.29
C ASP A 830 -15.05 -28.01 21.03
N GLU A 831 -15.22 -27.44 19.84
CA GLU A 831 -14.63 -27.93 18.58
C GLU A 831 -13.11 -28.09 18.67
N LYS A 832 -12.40 -27.12 19.24
CA LYS A 832 -10.96 -27.19 19.45
C LYS A 832 -10.57 -28.28 20.46
N THR A 833 -11.41 -28.53 21.43
CA THR A 833 -11.21 -29.58 22.45
C THR A 833 -11.48 -30.95 21.85
N ALA A 834 -12.43 -31.05 20.93
CA ALA A 834 -12.80 -32.29 20.23
C ALA A 834 -11.72 -32.84 19.28
N LYS A 835 -10.70 -32.05 18.94
CA LYS A 835 -9.55 -32.45 18.06
C LYS A 835 -9.99 -33.10 16.73
N GLY A 836 -11.13 -32.67 16.20
CA GLY A 836 -11.68 -33.13 14.93
C GLY A 836 -12.63 -34.33 15.05
N GLU A 837 -12.98 -34.79 16.25
CA GLU A 837 -13.95 -35.86 16.44
C GLU A 837 -15.40 -35.44 16.13
N PHE A 838 -15.72 -34.14 16.28
CA PHE A 838 -17.02 -33.57 15.92
C PHE A 838 -16.88 -32.08 15.57
N ALA A 839 -17.77 -31.57 14.75
CA ALA A 839 -17.91 -30.16 14.41
C ALA A 839 -19.03 -29.49 15.22
N LYS A 840 -19.04 -28.16 15.21
CA LYS A 840 -20.07 -27.35 15.88
C LYS A 840 -21.49 -27.73 15.42
N GLU A 841 -21.62 -27.97 14.12
CA GLU A 841 -22.91 -28.35 13.50
C GLU A 841 -23.45 -29.67 14.03
N ASP A 842 -22.59 -30.58 14.47
CA ASP A 842 -22.98 -31.89 15.04
C ASP A 842 -23.61 -31.78 16.42
N LEU A 843 -23.48 -30.61 17.08
CA LEU A 843 -24.05 -30.29 18.38
C LEU A 843 -25.40 -29.56 18.27
N ILE A 844 -25.86 -29.26 17.05
CA ILE A 844 -27.04 -28.40 16.80
C ILE A 844 -28.08 -29.18 16.01
N SER A 845 -29.31 -29.18 16.48
CA SER A 845 -30.47 -29.79 15.83
C SER A 845 -31.57 -28.79 15.53
N ASN A 846 -32.32 -29.03 14.45
CA ASN A 846 -33.54 -28.27 14.16
C ASN A 846 -34.77 -28.81 14.94
N ILE A 847 -34.62 -29.91 15.64
CA ILE A 847 -35.69 -30.56 16.40
C ILE A 847 -35.26 -30.64 17.87
N LYS A 848 -36.19 -30.30 18.76
CA LYS A 848 -35.99 -30.43 20.21
C LYS A 848 -36.18 -31.88 20.60
N ASP A 849 -35.15 -32.48 21.16
CA ASP A 849 -35.17 -33.86 21.66
C ASP A 849 -34.47 -34.00 23.03
N SER A 850 -34.30 -35.21 23.53
CA SER A 850 -33.62 -35.43 24.81
C SER A 850 -32.14 -35.11 24.81
N LEU A 851 -31.49 -35.13 23.66
CA LEU A 851 -30.07 -34.78 23.49
C LEU A 851 -29.86 -33.28 23.28
N HIS A 852 -30.85 -32.63 22.61
CA HIS A 852 -30.86 -31.21 22.30
C HIS A 852 -31.97 -30.47 23.05
N PRO A 853 -31.91 -30.36 24.39
CA PRO A 853 -33.02 -29.81 25.20
C PRO A 853 -33.04 -28.30 25.24
N ARG A 854 -31.94 -27.57 24.83
CA ARG A 854 -31.81 -26.13 24.98
C ARG A 854 -32.00 -25.41 23.65
N GLU A 855 -32.80 -24.34 23.68
CA GLU A 855 -32.92 -23.41 22.56
C GLU A 855 -31.55 -22.76 22.27
N TYR A 856 -31.20 -22.65 21.00
CA TYR A 856 -29.94 -22.14 20.50
C TYR A 856 -30.13 -21.13 19.39
N VAL A 857 -29.53 -19.94 19.52
CA VAL A 857 -29.66 -18.83 18.59
C VAL A 857 -28.29 -18.25 18.36
N GLU A 858 -27.92 -18.00 17.12
CA GLU A 858 -26.73 -17.23 16.73
C GLU A 858 -27.09 -15.79 16.41
N SER A 859 -26.12 -14.90 16.43
CA SER A 859 -26.32 -13.47 16.12
C SER A 859 -26.99 -13.24 14.74
N LYS A 860 -26.70 -14.08 13.74
CA LYS A 860 -27.32 -14.03 12.41
C LYS A 860 -28.82 -14.41 12.42
N ASP A 861 -29.27 -15.15 13.45
CA ASP A 861 -30.64 -15.60 13.60
C ASP A 861 -31.51 -14.58 14.37
N ILE A 862 -30.91 -13.51 14.89
CA ILE A 862 -31.59 -12.46 15.65
C ILE A 862 -31.87 -11.28 14.72
N GLY A 863 -33.14 -10.92 14.57
CA GLY A 863 -33.56 -9.67 13.93
C GLY A 863 -34.10 -8.68 14.97
N ARG A 864 -34.51 -7.47 14.54
CA ARG A 864 -35.09 -6.49 15.43
C ARG A 864 -36.45 -7.01 15.95
N TYR A 865 -36.52 -7.37 17.24
CA TYR A 865 -37.67 -7.94 17.92
C TYR A 865 -38.15 -9.30 17.40
N ILE A 866 -37.30 -10.06 16.68
CA ILE A 866 -37.68 -11.38 16.13
C ILE A 866 -36.48 -12.34 16.14
N ILE A 867 -36.74 -13.60 16.46
CA ILE A 867 -35.83 -14.71 16.21
C ILE A 867 -36.22 -15.32 14.86
N LYS A 868 -35.29 -15.32 13.90
CA LYS A 868 -35.54 -15.78 12.53
C LYS A 868 -35.52 -17.31 12.41
N ASN A 869 -34.60 -17.94 13.14
CA ASN A 869 -34.43 -19.40 13.15
C ASN A 869 -34.22 -19.87 14.59
N GLU A 870 -35.05 -20.82 15.03
CA GLU A 870 -34.89 -21.50 16.29
C GLU A 870 -34.23 -22.86 16.05
N ARG A 871 -33.19 -23.13 16.79
CA ARG A 871 -32.44 -24.39 16.76
C ARG A 871 -32.26 -24.88 18.20
N TYR A 872 -31.83 -26.11 18.37
CA TYR A 872 -31.66 -26.72 19.67
C TYR A 872 -30.26 -27.27 19.81
N LEU A 873 -29.67 -27.12 21.01
CA LEU A 873 -28.28 -27.43 21.30
C LEU A 873 -28.21 -28.68 22.17
N GLU A 874 -27.28 -29.57 21.84
CA GLU A 874 -26.78 -30.61 22.72
C GLU A 874 -26.26 -29.96 24.01
N TYR A 875 -26.72 -30.44 25.18
CA TYR A 875 -26.40 -29.73 26.41
C TYR A 875 -26.14 -30.66 27.58
N ASP A 876 -25.13 -30.34 28.37
CA ASP A 876 -24.70 -31.07 29.56
C ASP A 876 -24.31 -32.54 29.26
N THR A 877 -23.67 -32.74 28.09
CA THR A 877 -23.11 -34.01 27.64
C THR A 877 -21.57 -33.95 27.69
N GLU A 878 -20.93 -35.09 27.46
CA GLU A 878 -19.47 -35.16 27.39
C GLU A 878 -18.93 -34.34 26.22
N ARG A 879 -19.62 -34.28 25.07
CA ARG A 879 -19.24 -33.45 23.90
C ARG A 879 -19.57 -31.96 24.12
N CYS A 880 -20.63 -31.65 24.81
CA CYS A 880 -21.09 -30.28 25.07
C CYS A 880 -21.37 -30.05 26.56
N PRO A 881 -20.33 -29.92 27.39
CA PRO A 881 -20.49 -29.73 28.84
C PRO A 881 -21.07 -28.36 29.14
N ASN A 882 -21.79 -28.25 30.26
CA ASN A 882 -22.39 -27.00 30.71
C ASN A 882 -21.32 -25.96 31.12
N LYS A 883 -21.02 -25.05 30.19
CA LYS A 883 -20.06 -23.95 30.41
C LYS A 883 -20.74 -22.57 30.63
N LEU A 884 -22.04 -22.53 30.80
CA LEU A 884 -22.75 -21.27 31.06
C LEU A 884 -22.32 -20.71 32.41
N ARG A 885 -21.83 -19.46 32.38
CA ARG A 885 -21.51 -18.72 33.60
C ARG A 885 -22.83 -18.44 34.32
N ARG A 886 -22.96 -18.94 35.54
CA ARG A 886 -24.09 -18.63 36.43
C ARG A 886 -23.78 -17.37 37.23
N PRO A 887 -24.77 -16.47 37.48
CA PRO A 887 -24.58 -15.32 38.36
C PRO A 887 -24.18 -15.82 39.76
N THR A 888 -23.22 -15.12 40.37
CA THR A 888 -22.91 -15.38 41.77
C THR A 888 -24.05 -14.97 42.69
N PHE A 889 -24.14 -15.55 43.88
CA PHE A 889 -25.15 -15.15 44.86
C PHE A 889 -25.13 -13.65 45.14
N ARG A 890 -23.95 -13.05 45.15
CA ARG A 890 -23.75 -11.61 45.36
C ARG A 890 -24.33 -10.80 44.18
N GLU A 891 -24.15 -11.22 42.93
CA GLU A 891 -24.70 -10.55 41.74
C GLU A 891 -26.25 -10.62 41.74
N LEU A 892 -26.81 -11.78 42.10
CA LEU A 892 -28.26 -11.94 42.23
C LEU A 892 -28.85 -11.11 43.39
N THR A 893 -28.14 -11.01 44.53
CA THR A 893 -28.55 -10.20 45.69
C THR A 893 -28.55 -8.72 45.36
N ILE A 894 -27.54 -8.22 44.64
CA ILE A 894 -27.49 -6.82 44.20
C ILE A 894 -28.63 -6.50 43.22
N ALA A 895 -28.93 -7.38 42.29
CA ALA A 895 -30.05 -7.20 41.36
C ALA A 895 -31.40 -7.17 42.11
N LEU A 896 -31.61 -8.07 43.09
CA LEU A 896 -32.83 -8.09 43.91
C LEU A 896 -32.96 -6.82 44.80
N TYR A 897 -31.86 -6.33 45.39
CA TYR A 897 -31.89 -5.09 46.17
C TYR A 897 -32.22 -3.87 45.32
N ARG A 898 -31.76 -3.80 44.08
CA ARG A 898 -32.08 -2.71 43.15
C ARG A 898 -33.54 -2.78 42.63
N TYR A 899 -34.08 -3.98 42.56
CA TYR A 899 -35.50 -4.15 42.17
C TYR A 899 -36.49 -3.78 43.29
N GLN A 900 -36.04 -3.82 44.55
CA GLN A 900 -36.87 -3.46 45.72
C GLN A 900 -36.78 -2.00 46.17
N ALA A 901 -35.78 -1.26 45.65
CA ALA A 901 -35.59 0.15 45.86
C ALA A 901 -36.13 1.00 44.70
#